data_01bd003e7dccefeba01bd92502fe4ac7
#
_entry.id   01bd003e7dccefeba01bd92502fe4ac7
#
_cell.length_a   1.000
_cell.length_b   1.000
_cell.length_c   1.000
_cell.angle_alpha   90.00
_cell.angle_beta   90.00
_cell.angle_gamma   90.00
#
_symmetry.space_group_name_H-M   'P 1'
#
loop_
_entity.id
_entity.type
_entity.pdbx_description
1 polymer ?
#
loop_
_entity_poly.entity_id
_entity_poly.type
_entity_poly.pdbx_seq_one_letter_code
_entity_poly.pdbx_strand_id
1 'polypeptide(L)'
;MKKIQKNAARFDNLKQDFLDDKKYSGTAEATLNGYRYDITRFLKFLSDEQLAVNEAGFKRYVIHLTDSGMTANSVNHYICSVKVFLYWCMEQDEIAPFKIKMVKAQETIKDVYTQGELCALIQPPKREDSFVVWRSWAIINFILGTAAREATVCEMQMQDISFDDRTITFRHLPKAKKDGSMSYLVRVYAGRTQDDKVITWCKTVTPPAGMGKKKAEKWVQEQAVLFEQQVTNGLVLDSDMLLDDLIDRWFEEYANKQLKAKTLYDYRRMRGRISAGLGHLKVSKIKPAHVMAFYNNLEEKGVRRDSTYTATKAILKLLPRGTRGELAKQAGIGQDTMRMVYAGKNVSRKTAEKVSAAVGLAFSKAFVERTKKDGKLNNNSVIRYQAMLSSIFKKGVQWGLINENPCSRAEHPKAEEIDVRVLTEEEISKLLDALSDAPPQYSVITQLALLLGARRGEICALRWSDIDFEKGTLSIKRTVQSIPGIGLVFNAPKTRRGKRCLRIGADCVELLQEYRRYQKVKRFRIGSAWVRKVTLENGKVVDNDMLFTKWNGEPMDPDIISTWFPKFLEAHDLPSIHLRSLRHSNASILIAAHVPITTVSGRLGHAQTSTTLNYYASAIQSADAAAADALEGVIRIRERAHA
;
A
#
# COMPACT_ATOMS: atom_id res chain seq x y z
N MET A 1 -34.08 -9.90 -41.39
CA MET A 1 -34.38 -8.46 -41.19
C MET A 1 -35.33 -8.18 -40.01
N LYS A 2 -36.57 -8.69 -39.93
CA LYS A 2 -37.51 -8.39 -38.82
C LYS A 2 -37.00 -8.74 -37.39
N LYS A 3 -36.16 -9.76 -37.23
CA LYS A 3 -35.59 -10.16 -35.93
C LYS A 3 -34.49 -9.21 -35.43
N ILE A 4 -33.70 -8.62 -36.35
CA ILE A 4 -32.60 -7.68 -36.06
C ILE A 4 -33.16 -6.31 -35.70
N GLN A 5 -34.21 -5.84 -36.40
CA GLN A 5 -34.91 -4.60 -36.08
C GLN A 5 -35.59 -4.64 -34.69
N LYS A 6 -36.17 -5.79 -34.29
CA LYS A 6 -36.71 -5.98 -32.94
C LYS A 6 -35.61 -5.93 -31.85
N ASN A 7 -34.39 -6.42 -32.15
CA ASN A 7 -33.27 -6.35 -31.21
C ASN A 7 -32.73 -4.92 -31.06
N ALA A 8 -32.62 -4.14 -32.13
CA ALA A 8 -32.13 -2.77 -32.04
C ALA A 8 -33.06 -1.89 -31.18
N ALA A 9 -34.38 -1.94 -31.41
CA ALA A 9 -35.36 -1.21 -30.59
C ALA A 9 -35.34 -1.64 -29.10
N ARG A 10 -35.05 -2.92 -28.81
CA ARG A 10 -34.90 -3.42 -27.44
C ARG A 10 -33.70 -2.76 -26.72
N PHE A 11 -32.54 -2.70 -27.35
CA PHE A 11 -31.33 -2.12 -26.73
C PHE A 11 -31.39 -0.59 -26.66
N ASP A 12 -32.17 0.09 -27.49
CA ASP A 12 -32.45 1.51 -27.33
C ASP A 12 -33.28 1.79 -26.08
N ASN A 13 -34.28 0.94 -25.78
CA ASN A 13 -35.02 1.03 -24.52
C ASN A 13 -34.13 0.72 -23.32
N LEU A 14 -33.33 -0.35 -23.35
CA LEU A 14 -32.37 -0.70 -22.29
C LEU A 14 -31.33 0.41 -22.05
N LYS A 15 -30.91 1.11 -23.11
CA LYS A 15 -30.05 2.30 -22.97
C LYS A 15 -30.72 3.40 -22.17
N GLN A 16 -32.03 3.64 -22.43
CA GLN A 16 -32.78 4.65 -21.68
C GLN A 16 -32.95 4.24 -20.22
N ASP A 17 -33.32 2.99 -19.97
CA ASP A 17 -33.46 2.45 -18.61
C ASP A 17 -32.11 2.54 -17.82
N PHE A 18 -31.01 2.23 -18.49
CA PHE A 18 -29.65 2.42 -17.93
C PHE A 18 -29.34 3.88 -17.58
N LEU A 19 -29.67 4.81 -18.48
CA LEU A 19 -29.42 6.24 -18.24
C LEU A 19 -30.27 6.75 -17.06
N ASP A 20 -31.51 6.29 -16.95
CA ASP A 20 -32.41 6.65 -15.86
C ASP A 20 -31.93 6.04 -14.54
N ASP A 21 -31.42 4.81 -14.53
CA ASP A 21 -30.78 4.19 -13.36
C ASP A 21 -29.54 4.98 -12.91
N LYS A 22 -28.68 5.38 -13.85
CA LYS A 22 -27.49 6.21 -13.55
C LYS A 22 -27.86 7.61 -13.09
N LYS A 23 -28.89 8.20 -13.66
CA LYS A 23 -29.43 9.49 -13.21
C LYS A 23 -30.01 9.38 -11.81
N TYR A 24 -30.74 8.32 -11.54
CA TYR A 24 -31.25 8.00 -10.20
C TYR A 24 -30.14 7.83 -9.16
N SER A 25 -29.03 7.20 -9.56
CA SER A 25 -27.85 7.02 -8.69
C SER A 25 -27.02 8.30 -8.49
N GLY A 26 -27.47 9.45 -9.01
CA GLY A 26 -26.81 10.74 -8.82
C GLY A 26 -25.62 11.00 -9.74
N THR A 27 -25.54 10.32 -10.88
CA THR A 27 -24.48 10.57 -11.88
C THR A 27 -24.63 11.97 -12.48
N ALA A 28 -23.53 12.70 -12.62
CA ALA A 28 -23.51 14.05 -13.16
C ALA A 28 -24.02 14.08 -14.62
N GLU A 29 -24.78 15.12 -15.00
CA GLU A 29 -25.39 15.25 -16.33
C GLU A 29 -24.35 15.18 -17.47
N ALA A 30 -23.18 15.76 -17.29
CA ALA A 30 -22.08 15.66 -18.26
C ALA A 30 -21.65 14.20 -18.52
N THR A 31 -21.62 13.37 -17.46
CA THR A 31 -21.28 11.93 -17.57
C THR A 31 -22.40 11.16 -18.25
N LEU A 32 -23.68 11.49 -17.94
CA LEU A 32 -24.84 10.89 -18.58
C LEU A 32 -24.87 11.19 -20.09
N ASN A 33 -24.50 12.41 -20.48
CA ASN A 33 -24.40 12.79 -21.88
C ASN A 33 -23.27 12.02 -22.58
N GLY A 34 -22.14 11.81 -21.92
CA GLY A 34 -21.06 10.94 -22.41
C GLY A 34 -21.55 9.50 -22.63
N TYR A 35 -22.20 8.90 -21.65
CA TYR A 35 -22.80 7.56 -21.78
C TYR A 35 -23.81 7.49 -22.93
N ARG A 36 -24.71 8.48 -23.03
CA ARG A 36 -25.71 8.56 -24.09
C ARG A 36 -25.06 8.55 -25.47
N TYR A 37 -24.01 9.35 -25.66
CA TYR A 37 -23.31 9.46 -26.93
C TYR A 37 -22.58 8.16 -27.29
N ASP A 38 -21.76 7.65 -26.36
CA ASP A 38 -20.90 6.49 -26.61
C ASP A 38 -21.68 5.19 -26.81
N ILE A 39 -22.73 4.98 -26.01
CA ILE A 39 -23.60 3.81 -26.14
C ILE A 39 -24.40 3.90 -27.43
N THR A 40 -24.93 5.07 -27.82
CA THR A 40 -25.62 5.25 -29.08
C THR A 40 -24.74 4.91 -30.28
N ARG A 41 -23.47 5.38 -30.26
CA ARG A 41 -22.48 5.06 -31.28
C ARG A 41 -22.19 3.56 -31.36
N PHE A 42 -22.07 2.88 -30.24
CA PHE A 42 -21.88 1.44 -30.16
C PHE A 42 -23.06 0.67 -30.74
N LEU A 43 -24.27 0.99 -30.31
CA LEU A 43 -25.51 0.32 -30.78
C LEU A 43 -25.75 0.57 -32.27
N LYS A 44 -25.45 1.79 -32.75
CA LYS A 44 -25.52 2.12 -34.17
C LYS A 44 -24.56 1.27 -34.99
N PHE A 45 -23.29 1.17 -34.58
CA PHE A 45 -22.31 0.31 -35.24
C PHE A 45 -22.78 -1.14 -35.32
N LEU A 46 -23.31 -1.70 -34.24
CA LEU A 46 -23.82 -3.07 -34.24
C LEU A 46 -25.03 -3.25 -35.18
N SER A 47 -25.89 -2.23 -35.26
CA SER A 47 -27.02 -2.23 -36.17
C SER A 47 -26.58 -2.18 -37.64
N ASP A 48 -25.63 -1.30 -37.95
CA ASP A 48 -25.13 -1.12 -39.32
C ASP A 48 -24.38 -2.38 -39.81
N GLU A 49 -23.63 -3.04 -38.95
CA GLU A 49 -22.92 -4.29 -39.23
C GLU A 49 -23.76 -5.56 -39.02
N GLN A 50 -25.03 -5.43 -38.67
CA GLN A 50 -25.95 -6.52 -38.36
C GLN A 50 -25.46 -7.49 -37.28
N LEU A 51 -24.74 -6.98 -36.27
CA LEU A 51 -24.18 -7.76 -35.19
C LEU A 51 -25.09 -7.75 -33.94
N ALA A 52 -25.01 -8.83 -33.17
CA ALA A 52 -25.70 -8.93 -31.88
C ALA A 52 -24.91 -8.22 -30.76
N VAL A 53 -25.62 -7.74 -29.73
CA VAL A 53 -25.02 -7.23 -28.50
C VAL A 53 -24.53 -8.41 -27.65
N ASN A 54 -23.31 -8.82 -27.88
CA ASN A 54 -22.63 -9.91 -27.19
C ASN A 54 -21.09 -9.70 -27.24
N GLU A 55 -20.33 -10.67 -26.72
CA GLU A 55 -18.86 -10.62 -26.73
C GLU A 55 -18.26 -10.44 -28.14
N ALA A 56 -18.82 -11.12 -29.14
CA ALA A 56 -18.33 -11.05 -30.53
C ALA A 56 -18.60 -9.68 -31.14
N GLY A 57 -19.81 -9.14 -30.98
CA GLY A 57 -20.16 -7.78 -31.42
C GLY A 57 -19.30 -6.71 -30.74
N PHE A 58 -19.07 -6.83 -29.44
CA PHE A 58 -18.19 -5.92 -28.72
C PHE A 58 -16.75 -5.98 -29.25
N LYS A 59 -16.19 -7.17 -29.48
CA LYS A 59 -14.84 -7.31 -30.05
C LYS A 59 -14.73 -6.67 -31.43
N ARG A 60 -15.73 -6.84 -32.28
CA ARG A 60 -15.80 -6.21 -33.59
C ARG A 60 -15.82 -4.68 -33.50
N TYR A 61 -16.59 -4.13 -32.56
CA TYR A 61 -16.61 -2.70 -32.31
C TYR A 61 -15.23 -2.15 -31.89
N VAL A 62 -14.53 -2.85 -31.00
CA VAL A 62 -13.18 -2.47 -30.59
C VAL A 62 -12.19 -2.50 -31.76
N ILE A 63 -12.26 -3.53 -32.62
CA ILE A 63 -11.45 -3.62 -33.85
C ILE A 63 -11.77 -2.44 -34.77
N HIS A 64 -13.03 -2.17 -35.03
CA HIS A 64 -13.47 -1.03 -35.86
C HIS A 64 -12.94 0.32 -35.35
N LEU A 65 -12.99 0.56 -34.04
CA LEU A 65 -12.42 1.77 -33.44
C LEU A 65 -10.90 1.83 -33.62
N THR A 66 -10.21 0.70 -33.53
CA THR A 66 -8.76 0.63 -33.71
C THR A 66 -8.38 0.86 -35.18
N ASP A 67 -9.09 0.24 -36.11
CA ASP A 67 -8.85 0.35 -37.55
C ASP A 67 -9.19 1.74 -38.10
N SER A 68 -10.04 2.50 -37.41
CA SER A 68 -10.34 3.91 -37.74
C SER A 68 -9.22 4.90 -37.41
N GLY A 69 -8.05 4.41 -36.98
CA GLY A 69 -6.86 5.22 -36.67
C GLY A 69 -6.90 5.91 -35.31
N MET A 70 -7.83 5.53 -34.43
CA MET A 70 -7.90 6.09 -33.09
C MET A 70 -6.76 5.59 -32.19
N THR A 71 -6.23 6.48 -31.33
CA THR A 71 -5.27 6.07 -30.32
C THR A 71 -5.88 5.08 -29.32
N ALA A 72 -5.05 4.18 -28.78
CA ALA A 72 -5.50 3.21 -27.77
C ALA A 72 -6.18 3.87 -26.55
N ASN A 73 -5.77 5.08 -26.18
CA ASN A 73 -6.40 5.86 -25.11
C ASN A 73 -7.81 6.34 -25.51
N SER A 74 -7.99 6.79 -26.75
CA SER A 74 -9.31 7.17 -27.28
C SER A 74 -10.24 5.97 -27.38
N VAL A 75 -9.75 4.84 -27.89
CA VAL A 75 -10.50 3.58 -27.94
C VAL A 75 -10.94 3.17 -26.53
N ASN A 76 -10.04 3.23 -25.55
CA ASN A 76 -10.33 2.91 -24.16
C ASN A 76 -11.36 3.84 -23.53
N HIS A 77 -11.41 5.11 -23.92
CA HIS A 77 -12.45 6.04 -23.48
C HIS A 77 -13.85 5.55 -23.88
N TYR A 78 -14.03 5.21 -25.16
CA TYR A 78 -15.31 4.65 -25.65
C TYR A 78 -15.65 3.30 -24.98
N ILE A 79 -14.64 2.43 -24.82
CA ILE A 79 -14.82 1.15 -24.13
C ILE A 79 -15.31 1.37 -22.69
N CYS A 80 -14.82 2.38 -21.96
CA CYS A 80 -15.24 2.64 -20.58
C CYS A 80 -16.76 2.85 -20.46
N SER A 81 -17.33 3.69 -21.29
CA SER A 81 -18.77 3.98 -21.28
C SER A 81 -19.59 2.75 -21.67
N VAL A 82 -19.21 2.09 -22.78
CA VAL A 82 -19.88 0.88 -23.28
C VAL A 82 -19.77 -0.27 -22.28
N LYS A 83 -18.63 -0.41 -21.60
CA LYS A 83 -18.38 -1.43 -20.56
C LYS A 83 -19.35 -1.29 -19.38
N VAL A 84 -19.60 -0.08 -18.91
CA VAL A 84 -20.54 0.16 -17.80
C VAL A 84 -21.94 -0.25 -18.20
N PHE A 85 -22.36 0.09 -19.41
CA PHE A 85 -23.66 -0.31 -19.97
C PHE A 85 -23.79 -1.82 -20.15
N LEU A 86 -22.79 -2.47 -20.75
CA LEU A 86 -22.84 -3.92 -20.97
C LEU A 86 -22.84 -4.72 -19.67
N TYR A 87 -22.08 -4.29 -18.65
CA TYR A 87 -22.12 -4.93 -17.33
C TYR A 87 -23.49 -4.73 -16.66
N TRP A 88 -24.10 -3.56 -16.80
CA TRP A 88 -25.46 -3.33 -16.34
C TRP A 88 -26.46 -4.27 -17.06
N CYS A 89 -26.35 -4.43 -18.40
CA CYS A 89 -27.18 -5.40 -19.15
C CYS A 89 -26.93 -6.85 -18.69
N MET A 90 -25.71 -7.23 -18.33
CA MET A 90 -25.41 -8.55 -17.77
C MET A 90 -26.04 -8.75 -16.38
N GLU A 91 -26.06 -7.70 -15.55
CA GLU A 91 -26.68 -7.70 -14.23
C GLU A 91 -28.22 -7.80 -14.30
N GLN A 92 -28.82 -7.35 -15.42
CA GLN A 92 -30.24 -7.46 -15.69
C GLN A 92 -30.62 -8.76 -16.46
N ASP A 93 -29.68 -9.69 -16.65
CA ASP A 93 -29.83 -10.92 -17.43
C ASP A 93 -30.24 -10.70 -18.91
N GLU A 94 -30.04 -9.50 -19.45
CA GLU A 94 -30.39 -9.14 -20.83
C GLU A 94 -29.39 -9.68 -21.87
N ILE A 95 -28.13 -9.92 -21.44
CA ILE A 95 -27.08 -10.54 -22.25
C ILE A 95 -26.29 -11.54 -21.42
N ALA A 96 -25.77 -12.59 -22.07
CA ALA A 96 -24.90 -13.56 -21.41
C ALA A 96 -23.60 -12.88 -20.86
N PRO A 97 -23.14 -13.22 -19.65
CA PRO A 97 -22.01 -12.57 -19.03
C PRO A 97 -20.70 -12.89 -19.77
N PHE A 98 -19.88 -11.87 -20.03
CA PHE A 98 -18.54 -11.97 -20.56
C PHE A 98 -17.60 -10.91 -19.99
N LYS A 99 -16.28 -11.13 -20.10
CA LYS A 99 -15.27 -10.24 -19.54
C LYS A 99 -14.78 -9.22 -20.57
N ILE A 100 -15.01 -7.94 -20.30
CA ILE A 100 -14.54 -6.83 -21.14
C ILE A 100 -13.10 -6.46 -20.77
N LYS A 101 -12.21 -6.53 -21.77
CA LYS A 101 -10.81 -6.14 -21.64
C LYS A 101 -10.57 -4.78 -22.30
N MET A 102 -9.73 -3.96 -21.69
CA MET A 102 -9.24 -2.72 -22.26
C MET A 102 -8.13 -2.98 -23.27
N VAL A 103 -8.00 -2.13 -24.28
CA VAL A 103 -6.88 -2.16 -25.22
C VAL A 103 -5.62 -1.75 -24.49
N LYS A 104 -4.49 -2.41 -24.76
CA LYS A 104 -3.21 -2.08 -24.15
C LYS A 104 -2.73 -0.74 -24.70
N ALA A 105 -2.89 0.32 -23.92
CA ALA A 105 -2.38 1.64 -24.26
C ALA A 105 -0.91 1.76 -23.83
N GLN A 106 -0.10 2.39 -24.68
CA GLN A 106 1.22 2.87 -24.27
C GLN A 106 1.03 4.15 -23.45
N GLU A 107 1.80 4.30 -22.38
CA GLU A 107 1.87 5.58 -21.66
C GLU A 107 2.51 6.60 -22.64
N THR A 108 1.70 7.48 -23.18
CA THR A 108 2.21 8.62 -23.95
C THR A 108 2.83 9.61 -22.96
N ILE A 109 4.12 9.85 -23.12
CA ILE A 109 4.79 10.99 -22.48
C ILE A 109 4.19 12.23 -23.16
N LYS A 110 3.50 13.06 -22.39
CA LYS A 110 3.04 14.35 -22.90
C LYS A 110 4.25 15.24 -23.12
N ASP A 111 4.33 15.86 -24.27
CA ASP A 111 5.32 16.87 -24.55
C ASP A 111 5.13 18.02 -23.55
N VAL A 112 6.24 18.50 -23.03
CA VAL A 112 6.27 19.67 -22.15
C VAL A 112 6.87 20.82 -22.94
N TYR A 113 6.38 22.02 -22.67
CA TYR A 113 6.92 23.23 -23.28
C TYR A 113 8.41 23.38 -22.96
N THR A 114 9.19 23.71 -23.96
CA THR A 114 10.59 24.11 -23.78
C THR A 114 10.66 25.48 -23.08
N GLN A 115 11.80 25.77 -22.50
CA GLN A 115 12.00 27.05 -21.81
C GLN A 115 11.79 28.27 -22.76
N GLY A 116 12.16 28.14 -24.04
CA GLY A 116 11.92 29.16 -25.03
C GLY A 116 10.43 29.39 -25.31
N GLU A 117 9.65 28.31 -25.44
CA GLU A 117 8.20 28.40 -25.64
C GLU A 117 7.49 28.96 -24.40
N LEU A 118 7.92 28.60 -23.19
CA LEU A 118 7.41 29.20 -21.96
C LEU A 118 7.71 30.70 -21.91
N CYS A 119 8.93 31.12 -22.21
CA CYS A 119 9.28 32.54 -22.28
C CYS A 119 8.43 33.29 -23.30
N ALA A 120 8.08 32.69 -24.42
CA ALA A 120 7.19 33.29 -25.41
C ALA A 120 5.74 33.40 -24.89
N LEU A 121 5.23 32.39 -24.19
CA LEU A 121 3.88 32.38 -23.61
C LEU A 121 3.66 33.42 -22.50
N ILE A 122 4.70 33.77 -21.75
CA ILE A 122 4.61 34.75 -20.64
C ILE A 122 4.91 36.18 -21.07
N GLN A 123 5.26 36.40 -22.32
CA GLN A 123 5.47 37.78 -22.85
C GLN A 123 4.18 38.61 -22.71
N PRO A 124 4.24 39.79 -22.07
CA PRO A 124 3.06 40.62 -21.90
C PRO A 124 2.55 41.12 -23.25
N PRO A 125 1.21 41.12 -23.44
CA PRO A 125 0.61 41.72 -24.64
C PRO A 125 0.98 43.20 -24.81
N LYS A 126 0.91 43.69 -26.02
CA LYS A 126 1.10 45.12 -26.29
C LYS A 126 -0.07 45.93 -25.72
N ARG A 127 0.17 47.18 -25.36
CA ARG A 127 -0.85 48.06 -24.76
C ARG A 127 -2.10 48.25 -25.65
N GLU A 128 -1.93 48.07 -26.94
CA GLU A 128 -2.96 48.18 -27.98
C GLU A 128 -3.78 46.89 -28.16
N ASP A 129 -3.36 45.78 -27.57
CA ASP A 129 -4.04 44.49 -27.73
C ASP A 129 -5.40 44.48 -27.00
N SER A 130 -6.32 43.67 -27.52
CA SER A 130 -7.67 43.56 -26.98
C SER A 130 -7.71 43.00 -25.55
N PHE A 131 -8.77 43.33 -24.82
CA PHE A 131 -9.03 42.78 -23.49
C PHE A 131 -8.97 41.24 -23.46
N VAL A 132 -9.39 40.57 -24.55
CA VAL A 132 -9.36 39.11 -24.64
C VAL A 132 -7.93 38.59 -24.60
N VAL A 133 -6.99 39.26 -25.28
CA VAL A 133 -5.57 38.87 -25.28
C VAL A 133 -4.97 39.07 -23.90
N TRP A 134 -5.23 40.18 -23.23
CA TRP A 134 -4.78 40.46 -21.88
C TRP A 134 -5.34 39.46 -20.86
N ARG A 135 -6.64 39.15 -20.96
CA ARG A 135 -7.28 38.14 -20.10
C ARG A 135 -6.66 36.75 -20.30
N SER A 136 -6.47 36.33 -21.55
CA SER A 136 -5.88 35.03 -21.86
C SER A 136 -4.45 34.92 -21.34
N TRP A 137 -3.65 35.97 -21.53
CA TRP A 137 -2.31 36.08 -20.99
C TRP A 137 -2.31 35.99 -19.45
N ALA A 138 -3.18 36.71 -18.77
CA ALA A 138 -3.31 36.65 -17.30
C ALA A 138 -3.68 35.24 -16.81
N ILE A 139 -4.62 34.56 -17.48
CA ILE A 139 -5.02 33.19 -17.15
C ILE A 139 -3.85 32.22 -17.34
N ILE A 140 -3.11 32.32 -18.45
CA ILE A 140 -1.95 31.47 -18.73
C ILE A 140 -0.87 31.67 -17.66
N ASN A 141 -0.52 32.89 -17.33
CA ASN A 141 0.45 33.20 -16.28
C ASN A 141 -0.01 32.70 -14.92
N PHE A 142 -1.30 32.85 -14.61
CA PHE A 142 -1.87 32.35 -13.37
C PHE A 142 -1.78 30.81 -13.29
N ILE A 143 -2.13 30.09 -14.36
CA ILE A 143 -2.03 28.63 -14.42
C ILE A 143 -0.57 28.18 -14.31
N LEU A 144 0.36 28.85 -14.98
CA LEU A 144 1.79 28.54 -14.90
C LEU A 144 2.35 28.77 -13.48
N GLY A 145 1.96 29.87 -12.83
CA GLY A 145 2.42 30.20 -11.48
C GLY A 145 1.82 29.32 -10.37
N THR A 146 0.57 28.88 -10.53
CA THR A 146 -0.18 28.16 -9.48
C THR A 146 -0.39 26.67 -9.76
N ALA A 147 -0.15 26.21 -10.99
CA ALA A 147 -0.50 24.86 -11.47
C ALA A 147 -2.00 24.50 -11.26
N ALA A 148 -2.88 25.51 -11.18
CA ALA A 148 -4.32 25.33 -11.02
C ALA A 148 -4.95 24.72 -12.26
N ARG A 149 -6.03 23.94 -12.08
CA ARG A 149 -6.80 23.42 -13.21
C ARG A 149 -7.66 24.52 -13.81
N GLU A 150 -7.87 24.48 -15.13
CA GLU A 150 -8.69 25.46 -15.86
C GLU A 150 -10.05 25.72 -15.19
N ALA A 151 -10.81 24.67 -14.87
CA ALA A 151 -12.09 24.79 -14.19
C ALA A 151 -11.99 25.54 -12.85
N THR A 152 -10.93 25.33 -12.09
CA THR A 152 -10.68 26.03 -10.82
C THR A 152 -10.44 27.52 -11.04
N VAL A 153 -9.70 27.88 -12.10
CA VAL A 153 -9.43 29.28 -12.44
C VAL A 153 -10.71 29.98 -12.90
N CYS A 154 -11.57 29.29 -13.67
CA CYS A 154 -12.84 29.84 -14.14
C CYS A 154 -13.85 30.10 -13.03
N GLU A 155 -13.76 29.37 -11.91
CA GLU A 155 -14.67 29.49 -10.76
C GLU A 155 -14.14 30.45 -9.67
N MET A 156 -12.91 30.95 -9.81
CA MET A 156 -12.29 31.85 -8.84
C MET A 156 -13.00 33.21 -8.75
N GLN A 157 -13.10 33.71 -7.52
CA GLN A 157 -13.63 35.01 -7.18
C GLN A 157 -12.53 35.90 -6.58
N MET A 158 -12.69 37.23 -6.69
CA MET A 158 -11.72 38.20 -6.13
C MET A 158 -11.45 38.00 -4.64
N GLN A 159 -12.44 37.56 -3.87
CA GLN A 159 -12.30 37.25 -2.44
C GLN A 159 -11.42 36.01 -2.15
N ASP A 160 -11.08 35.23 -3.15
CA ASP A 160 -10.19 34.07 -3.03
C ASP A 160 -8.71 34.46 -3.12
N ILE A 161 -8.43 35.74 -3.46
CA ILE A 161 -7.09 36.29 -3.60
C ILE A 161 -6.86 37.34 -2.51
N SER A 162 -5.89 37.09 -1.62
CA SER A 162 -5.39 38.08 -0.67
C SER A 162 -4.11 38.69 -1.24
N PHE A 163 -4.18 39.96 -1.65
CA PHE A 163 -3.01 40.68 -2.14
C PHE A 163 -2.07 41.08 -1.00
N ASP A 164 -2.60 41.29 0.20
CA ASP A 164 -1.83 41.66 1.40
C ASP A 164 -0.96 40.50 1.88
N ASP A 165 -1.56 39.29 1.95
CA ASP A 165 -0.87 38.07 2.39
C ASP A 165 -0.17 37.35 1.25
N ARG A 166 -0.34 37.81 0.00
CA ARG A 166 0.14 37.15 -1.24
C ARG A 166 -0.30 35.70 -1.33
N THR A 167 -1.53 35.39 -0.91
CA THR A 167 -2.07 34.03 -0.88
C THR A 167 -3.30 33.89 -1.76
N ILE A 168 -3.47 32.69 -2.31
CA ILE A 168 -4.63 32.31 -3.10
C ILE A 168 -5.29 31.11 -2.43
N THR A 169 -6.58 31.24 -2.14
CA THR A 169 -7.37 30.16 -1.55
C THR A 169 -8.13 29.44 -2.65
N PHE A 170 -7.72 28.21 -2.96
CA PHE A 170 -8.50 27.34 -3.84
C PHE A 170 -9.61 26.68 -3.04
N ARG A 171 -10.86 27.09 -3.27
CA ARG A 171 -12.00 26.43 -2.65
C ARG A 171 -12.24 25.10 -3.35
N HIS A 172 -11.98 23.98 -2.65
CA HIS A 172 -12.66 22.74 -2.93
C HIS A 172 -14.12 22.96 -2.54
N LEU A 173 -14.99 23.19 -3.50
CA LEU A 173 -16.42 23.04 -3.27
C LEU A 173 -16.63 21.55 -2.94
N PRO A 174 -16.96 21.18 -1.68
CA PRO A 174 -17.57 19.90 -1.46
C PRO A 174 -18.80 19.92 -2.37
N LYS A 175 -19.02 18.88 -3.17
CA LYS A 175 -20.33 18.67 -3.78
C LYS A 175 -21.32 18.80 -2.63
N ALA A 176 -22.03 19.91 -2.59
CA ALA A 176 -23.00 20.20 -1.54
C ALA A 176 -23.96 19.01 -1.51
N LYS A 177 -23.85 18.18 -0.51
CA LYS A 177 -24.96 17.38 -0.07
C LYS A 177 -25.92 18.41 0.44
N LYS A 178 -26.93 18.69 -0.34
CA LYS A 178 -28.00 19.60 0.04
C LYS A 178 -28.60 19.03 1.31
N ASP A 179 -28.46 19.80 2.36
CA ASP A 179 -28.97 19.55 3.68
C ASP A 179 -30.45 19.20 3.69
N GLY A 180 -30.84 18.32 4.60
CA GLY A 180 -32.19 18.03 4.96
C GLY A 180 -32.78 16.72 4.46
N SER A 181 -32.02 15.84 3.82
CA SER A 181 -32.52 14.54 3.42
C SER A 181 -32.52 13.53 4.57
N MET A 182 -33.69 13.15 5.06
CA MET A 182 -33.83 12.00 5.95
C MET A 182 -33.49 10.72 5.19
N SER A 183 -32.53 9.95 5.69
CA SER A 183 -32.19 8.63 5.17
C SER A 183 -33.04 7.56 5.88
N TYR A 184 -33.66 6.67 5.13
CA TYR A 184 -34.48 5.58 5.65
C TYR A 184 -33.76 4.25 5.48
N LEU A 185 -33.71 3.45 6.55
CA LEU A 185 -33.22 2.08 6.47
C LEU A 185 -34.38 1.14 6.11
N VAL A 186 -34.39 0.68 4.87
CA VAL A 186 -35.36 -0.32 4.41
C VAL A 186 -34.83 -1.70 4.79
N ARG A 187 -35.66 -2.47 5.50
CA ARG A 187 -35.39 -3.87 5.83
C ARG A 187 -36.38 -4.75 5.10
N VAL A 188 -35.85 -5.72 4.35
CA VAL A 188 -36.67 -6.68 3.60
C VAL A 188 -36.34 -8.09 4.09
N TYR A 189 -37.34 -8.90 4.25
CA TYR A 189 -37.21 -10.29 4.66
C TYR A 189 -37.12 -11.17 3.41
N ALA A 190 -36.02 -11.95 3.30
CA ALA A 190 -35.71 -12.74 2.11
C ALA A 190 -36.17 -14.19 2.18
N GLY A 191 -37.11 -14.50 3.05
CA GLY A 191 -37.58 -15.87 3.27
C GLY A 191 -36.92 -16.55 4.50
N ARG A 192 -37.00 -17.85 4.56
CA ARG A 192 -36.45 -18.66 5.67
C ARG A 192 -35.40 -19.64 5.16
N THR A 193 -34.40 -19.94 5.99
CA THR A 193 -33.45 -21.03 5.71
C THR A 193 -34.13 -22.39 5.85
N GLN A 194 -33.46 -23.48 5.47
CA GLN A 194 -33.95 -24.85 5.72
C GLN A 194 -34.21 -25.12 7.21
N ASP A 195 -33.60 -24.36 8.12
CA ASP A 195 -33.76 -24.43 9.57
C ASP A 195 -34.79 -23.40 10.10
N ASP A 196 -35.69 -22.90 9.26
CA ASP A 196 -36.80 -22.00 9.60
C ASP A 196 -36.39 -20.61 10.15
N LYS A 197 -35.14 -20.15 9.88
CA LYS A 197 -34.67 -18.84 10.32
C LYS A 197 -34.91 -17.76 9.26
N VAL A 198 -35.39 -16.62 9.70
CA VAL A 198 -35.72 -15.45 8.86
C VAL A 198 -34.44 -14.76 8.38
N ILE A 199 -34.35 -14.54 7.07
CA ILE A 199 -33.24 -13.80 6.42
C ILE A 199 -33.68 -12.35 6.18
N THR A 200 -32.87 -11.37 6.61
CA THR A 200 -33.18 -9.95 6.49
C THR A 200 -32.10 -9.21 5.72
N TRP A 201 -32.53 -8.44 4.73
CA TRP A 201 -31.68 -7.52 3.97
C TRP A 201 -31.94 -6.08 4.38
N CYS A 202 -30.88 -5.24 4.37
CA CYS A 202 -30.99 -3.83 4.70
C CYS A 202 -30.40 -2.96 3.58
N LYS A 203 -31.16 -1.95 3.15
CA LYS A 203 -30.72 -0.93 2.19
C LYS A 203 -31.06 0.45 2.73
N THR A 204 -30.09 1.37 2.74
CA THR A 204 -30.35 2.77 3.08
C THR A 204 -30.82 3.51 1.85
N VAL A 205 -32.01 4.11 1.88
CA VAL A 205 -32.57 4.93 0.81
C VAL A 205 -32.77 6.36 1.29
N THR A 206 -32.50 7.33 0.42
CA THR A 206 -32.65 8.76 0.72
C THR A 206 -33.65 9.33 -0.26
N PRO A 207 -34.83 9.82 0.20
CA PRO A 207 -35.82 10.44 -0.66
C PRO A 207 -35.25 11.66 -1.38
N PRO A 208 -35.72 11.97 -2.59
CA PRO A 208 -35.34 13.19 -3.30
C PRO A 208 -35.61 14.45 -2.47
N ALA A 209 -34.73 15.45 -2.59
CA ALA A 209 -34.85 16.72 -1.89
C ALA A 209 -36.17 17.43 -2.27
N GLY A 210 -36.87 17.98 -1.27
CA GLY A 210 -38.13 18.71 -1.48
C GLY A 210 -39.42 17.89 -1.30
N MET A 211 -39.31 16.59 -0.99
CA MET A 211 -40.47 15.78 -0.65
C MET A 211 -40.99 16.07 0.78
N GLY A 212 -42.26 16.40 0.92
CA GLY A 212 -42.90 16.46 2.22
C GLY A 212 -42.96 15.09 2.89
N LYS A 213 -42.94 15.05 4.23
CA LYS A 213 -42.80 13.83 5.06
C LYS A 213 -43.71 12.67 4.61
N LYS A 214 -44.99 12.89 4.35
CA LYS A 214 -45.93 11.86 3.87
C LYS A 214 -45.62 11.33 2.48
N LYS A 215 -45.12 12.18 1.58
CA LYS A 215 -44.70 11.74 0.22
C LYS A 215 -43.38 10.95 0.27
N ALA A 216 -42.46 11.35 1.15
CA ALA A 216 -41.20 10.64 1.37
C ALA A 216 -41.44 9.24 1.94
N GLU A 217 -42.36 9.09 2.91
CA GLU A 217 -42.74 7.79 3.48
C GLU A 217 -43.35 6.86 2.41
N LYS A 218 -44.24 7.38 1.53
CA LYS A 218 -44.83 6.62 0.44
C LYS A 218 -43.76 6.18 -0.57
N TRP A 219 -42.86 7.07 -0.93
CA TRP A 219 -41.75 6.76 -1.82
C TRP A 219 -40.79 5.70 -1.23
N VAL A 220 -40.49 5.78 0.07
CA VAL A 220 -39.67 4.76 0.77
C VAL A 220 -40.39 3.41 0.76
N GLN A 221 -41.71 3.37 0.88
CA GLN A 221 -42.49 2.16 0.82
C GLN A 221 -42.47 1.54 -0.59
N GLU A 222 -42.51 2.35 -1.65
CA GLU A 222 -42.34 1.90 -3.05
C GLU A 222 -40.93 1.33 -3.27
N GLN A 223 -39.90 1.99 -2.71
CA GLN A 223 -38.53 1.48 -2.77
C GLN A 223 -38.35 0.18 -1.96
N ALA A 224 -39.09 0.01 -0.87
CA ALA A 224 -39.06 -1.21 -0.08
C ALA A 224 -39.63 -2.40 -0.88
N VAL A 225 -40.74 -2.20 -1.61
CA VAL A 225 -41.35 -3.22 -2.47
C VAL A 225 -40.40 -3.61 -3.60
N LEU A 226 -39.76 -2.63 -4.24
CA LEU A 226 -38.76 -2.90 -5.28
C LEU A 226 -37.55 -3.66 -4.74
N PHE A 227 -37.11 -3.32 -3.55
CA PHE A 227 -36.00 -4.00 -2.88
C PHE A 227 -36.39 -5.42 -2.45
N GLU A 228 -37.63 -5.64 -2.04
CA GLU A 228 -38.15 -6.96 -1.70
C GLU A 228 -38.16 -7.89 -2.95
N GLN A 229 -38.54 -7.39 -4.12
CA GLN A 229 -38.42 -8.14 -5.37
C GLN A 229 -36.98 -8.49 -5.74
N GLN A 230 -36.05 -7.59 -5.48
CA GLN A 230 -34.61 -7.84 -5.70
C GLN A 230 -34.05 -8.89 -4.74
N VAL A 231 -34.53 -8.92 -3.51
CA VAL A 231 -34.08 -9.82 -2.44
C VAL A 231 -34.67 -11.23 -2.60
N THR A 232 -35.89 -11.35 -3.12
CA THR A 232 -36.54 -12.65 -3.34
C THR A 232 -35.81 -13.51 -4.38
N ASN A 233 -34.97 -12.88 -5.21
CA ASN A 233 -34.16 -13.54 -6.23
C ASN A 233 -32.70 -13.79 -5.84
N GLY A 234 -32.28 -13.53 -4.61
CA GLY A 234 -30.86 -13.67 -4.29
C GLY A 234 -30.48 -13.84 -2.82
N LEU A 235 -29.82 -14.83 -2.57
CA LEU A 235 -28.98 -15.38 -1.51
C LEU A 235 -28.43 -14.40 -0.45
N VAL A 236 -28.89 -14.57 0.82
CA VAL A 236 -28.05 -14.43 2.00
C VAL A 236 -28.32 -15.58 2.96
N LEU A 237 -27.30 -16.36 3.19
CA LEU A 237 -27.29 -17.41 4.18
C LEU A 237 -26.94 -16.81 5.55
N ASP A 238 -27.86 -16.89 6.51
CA ASP A 238 -27.54 -16.63 7.92
C ASP A 238 -26.67 -17.80 8.41
N SER A 239 -25.37 -17.57 8.44
CA SER A 239 -24.41 -18.60 8.82
C SER A 239 -24.34 -18.70 10.34
N ASP A 240 -24.65 -19.87 10.88
CA ASP A 240 -24.39 -20.22 12.30
C ASP A 240 -22.88 -20.41 12.57
N MET A 241 -22.03 -20.22 11.57
CA MET A 241 -20.59 -20.36 11.63
C MET A 241 -19.97 -19.42 12.68
N LEU A 242 -19.08 -19.93 13.50
CA LEU A 242 -18.29 -19.14 14.43
C LEU A 242 -17.18 -18.38 13.68
N LEU A 243 -16.70 -17.29 14.26
CA LEU A 243 -15.59 -16.56 13.66
C LEU A 243 -14.32 -17.42 13.55
N ASP A 244 -14.07 -18.31 14.51
CA ASP A 244 -12.92 -19.24 14.44
C ASP A 244 -13.00 -20.17 13.22
N ASP A 245 -14.19 -20.67 12.89
CA ASP A 245 -14.40 -21.52 11.70
C ASP A 245 -14.19 -20.70 10.41
N LEU A 246 -14.68 -19.46 10.39
CA LEU A 246 -14.42 -18.55 9.27
C LEU A 246 -12.93 -18.23 9.11
N ILE A 247 -12.19 -18.05 10.22
CA ILE A 247 -10.74 -17.82 10.20
C ILE A 247 -10.04 -19.05 9.62
N ASP A 248 -10.40 -20.26 10.03
CA ASP A 248 -9.81 -21.50 9.51
C ASP A 248 -10.05 -21.65 8.02
N ARG A 249 -11.29 -21.49 7.59
CA ARG A 249 -11.65 -21.49 6.18
C ARG A 249 -10.91 -20.42 5.39
N TRP A 250 -10.77 -19.20 5.96
CA TRP A 250 -10.01 -18.11 5.34
C TRP A 250 -8.53 -18.46 5.17
N PHE A 251 -7.91 -19.16 6.17
CA PHE A 251 -6.54 -19.64 6.03
C PHE A 251 -6.42 -20.69 4.93
N GLU A 252 -7.32 -21.65 4.87
CA GLU A 252 -7.26 -22.78 3.93
C GLU A 252 -7.56 -22.36 2.49
N GLU A 253 -8.64 -21.63 2.27
CA GLU A 253 -9.11 -21.32 0.94
C GLU A 253 -8.42 -20.09 0.33
N TYR A 254 -7.98 -19.13 1.15
CA TYR A 254 -7.43 -17.87 0.66
C TYR A 254 -5.99 -17.60 1.11
N ALA A 255 -5.74 -17.55 2.43
CA ALA A 255 -4.49 -17.00 2.92
C ALA A 255 -3.26 -17.84 2.53
N ASN A 256 -3.35 -19.16 2.67
CA ASN A 256 -2.26 -20.07 2.32
C ASN A 256 -1.93 -20.04 0.81
N LYS A 257 -2.90 -19.70 -0.05
CA LYS A 257 -2.74 -19.70 -1.51
C LYS A 257 -2.31 -18.34 -2.06
N GLN A 258 -2.70 -17.25 -1.40
CA GLN A 258 -2.57 -15.91 -1.97
C GLN A 258 -1.60 -14.99 -1.21
N LEU A 259 -1.36 -15.25 0.07
CA LEU A 259 -0.54 -14.38 0.89
C LEU A 259 0.94 -14.81 0.89
N LYS A 260 1.83 -13.83 0.99
CA LYS A 260 3.26 -14.10 1.13
C LYS A 260 3.56 -14.76 2.48
N ALA A 261 4.53 -15.67 2.51
CA ALA A 261 4.91 -16.46 3.67
C ALA A 261 5.09 -15.63 4.97
N LYS A 262 5.70 -14.44 4.87
CA LYS A 262 5.88 -13.55 6.04
C LYS A 262 4.54 -13.02 6.57
N THR A 263 3.64 -12.60 5.69
CA THR A 263 2.30 -12.12 6.08
C THR A 263 1.50 -13.25 6.73
N LEU A 264 1.57 -14.44 6.14
CA LEU A 264 0.94 -15.64 6.67
C LEU A 264 1.46 -15.98 8.07
N TYR A 265 2.78 -15.95 8.26
CA TYR A 265 3.41 -16.16 9.57
C TYR A 265 2.92 -15.14 10.60
N ASP A 266 2.89 -13.85 10.25
CA ASP A 266 2.45 -12.80 11.15
C ASP A 266 0.95 -12.94 11.49
N TYR A 267 0.10 -13.28 10.53
CA TYR A 267 -1.33 -13.52 10.75
C TYR A 267 -1.61 -14.76 11.61
N ARG A 268 -0.85 -15.83 11.43
CA ARG A 268 -0.94 -17.01 12.33
C ARG A 268 -0.61 -16.66 13.78
N ARG A 269 0.36 -15.77 14.01
CA ARG A 269 0.67 -15.27 15.35
C ARG A 269 -0.44 -14.39 15.94
N MET A 270 -1.14 -13.65 15.10
CA MET A 270 -2.22 -12.75 15.53
C MET A 270 -3.52 -13.51 15.82
N ARG A 271 -3.75 -14.64 15.15
CA ARG A 271 -4.94 -15.46 15.27
C ARG A 271 -5.35 -15.72 16.74
N GLY A 272 -4.44 -16.16 17.58
CA GLY A 272 -4.76 -16.55 18.96
C GLY A 272 -5.42 -15.46 19.81
N ARG A 273 -5.11 -14.17 19.54
CA ARG A 273 -5.78 -13.07 20.24
C ARG A 273 -7.17 -12.77 19.66
N ILE A 274 -7.31 -12.87 18.34
CA ILE A 274 -8.60 -12.71 17.65
C ILE A 274 -9.57 -13.81 18.12
N SER A 275 -9.11 -15.07 18.12
CA SER A 275 -9.89 -16.21 18.61
C SER A 275 -10.32 -16.04 20.06
N ALA A 276 -9.42 -15.60 20.94
CA ALA A 276 -9.74 -15.38 22.35
C ALA A 276 -10.78 -14.25 22.57
N GLY A 277 -10.75 -13.19 21.73
CA GLY A 277 -11.65 -12.05 21.89
C GLY A 277 -12.98 -12.17 21.16
N LEU A 278 -12.97 -12.75 19.96
CA LEU A 278 -14.13 -12.76 19.06
C LEU A 278 -14.47 -14.14 18.49
N GLY A 279 -13.57 -15.13 18.60
CA GLY A 279 -13.68 -16.43 17.92
C GLY A 279 -14.96 -17.19 18.21
N HIS A 280 -15.47 -17.09 19.43
CA HIS A 280 -16.68 -17.76 19.92
C HIS A 280 -18.00 -17.12 19.44
N LEU A 281 -17.94 -15.97 18.78
CA LEU A 281 -19.12 -15.27 18.29
C LEU A 281 -19.53 -15.82 16.92
N LYS A 282 -20.84 -15.94 16.68
CA LYS A 282 -21.40 -16.24 15.36
C LYS A 282 -21.08 -15.08 14.41
N VAL A 283 -20.57 -15.39 13.22
CA VAL A 283 -20.14 -14.38 12.24
C VAL A 283 -21.26 -13.40 11.88
N SER A 284 -22.50 -13.90 11.73
CA SER A 284 -23.71 -13.11 11.46
C SER A 284 -24.09 -12.15 12.59
N LYS A 285 -23.64 -12.39 13.83
CA LYS A 285 -23.95 -11.56 15.01
C LYS A 285 -22.84 -10.57 15.39
N ILE A 286 -21.69 -10.58 14.69
CA ILE A 286 -20.60 -9.66 14.96
C ILE A 286 -20.97 -8.28 14.42
N LYS A 287 -21.12 -7.31 15.34
CA LYS A 287 -21.40 -5.90 15.05
C LYS A 287 -20.13 -5.07 15.12
N PRO A 288 -20.09 -3.86 14.51
CA PRO A 288 -18.96 -2.93 14.68
C PRO A 288 -18.57 -2.69 16.15
N ALA A 289 -19.54 -2.63 17.07
CA ALA A 289 -19.27 -2.46 18.50
C ALA A 289 -18.42 -3.58 19.10
N HIS A 290 -18.59 -4.85 18.69
CA HIS A 290 -17.76 -5.95 19.14
C HIS A 290 -16.32 -5.80 18.65
N VAL A 291 -16.14 -5.35 17.41
CA VAL A 291 -14.82 -5.09 16.81
C VAL A 291 -14.12 -3.93 17.51
N MET A 292 -14.84 -2.84 17.83
CA MET A 292 -14.30 -1.70 18.59
C MET A 292 -13.92 -2.11 20.01
N ALA A 293 -14.76 -2.90 20.70
CA ALA A 293 -14.45 -3.45 22.02
C ALA A 293 -13.17 -4.31 21.99
N PHE A 294 -13.00 -5.11 20.93
CA PHE A 294 -11.78 -5.88 20.73
C PHE A 294 -10.54 -4.98 20.54
N TYR A 295 -10.64 -3.89 19.77
CA TYR A 295 -9.52 -2.94 19.61
C TYR A 295 -9.17 -2.27 20.94
N ASN A 296 -10.16 -1.79 21.69
CA ASN A 296 -9.96 -1.19 23.02
C ASN A 296 -9.26 -2.19 23.97
N ASN A 297 -9.69 -3.45 23.99
CA ASN A 297 -9.05 -4.49 24.78
C ASN A 297 -7.58 -4.70 24.38
N LEU A 298 -7.23 -4.58 23.09
CA LEU A 298 -5.84 -4.66 22.65
C LEU A 298 -4.97 -3.49 23.16
N GLU A 299 -5.59 -2.37 23.50
CA GLU A 299 -4.92 -1.18 24.05
C GLU A 299 -4.83 -1.20 25.58
N GLU A 300 -5.50 -2.12 26.26
CA GLU A 300 -5.44 -2.25 27.72
C GLU A 300 -4.07 -2.69 28.23
N LYS A 301 -3.75 -2.26 29.46
CA LYS A 301 -2.54 -2.67 30.15
C LYS A 301 -2.58 -4.17 30.42
N GLY A 302 -1.48 -4.88 30.16
CA GLY A 302 -1.35 -6.33 30.43
C GLY A 302 -1.66 -7.24 29.24
N VAL A 303 -2.22 -6.73 28.13
CA VAL A 303 -2.48 -7.50 26.89
C VAL A 303 -1.17 -7.87 26.17
N ARG A 304 -0.10 -7.10 26.40
CA ARG A 304 1.21 -7.39 25.86
C ARG A 304 1.86 -8.54 26.63
N ARG A 305 1.79 -9.75 26.10
CA ARG A 305 2.40 -10.96 26.67
C ARG A 305 3.92 -11.04 26.51
N ASP A 306 4.60 -9.92 26.31
CA ASP A 306 6.06 -9.84 26.19
C ASP A 306 6.71 -9.65 27.58
N SER A 307 6.14 -10.26 28.63
CA SER A 307 6.84 -10.37 29.91
C SER A 307 8.17 -11.06 29.64
N THR A 308 9.23 -10.32 29.82
CA THR A 308 10.59 -10.87 29.77
C THR A 308 10.99 -11.32 31.17
N TYR A 309 11.71 -12.40 31.24
CA TYR A 309 12.16 -13.01 32.48
C TYR A 309 13.67 -12.98 32.56
N THR A 310 14.18 -12.56 33.70
CA THR A 310 15.63 -12.53 33.97
C THR A 310 15.98 -13.64 34.95
N ALA A 311 17.04 -14.37 34.66
CA ALA A 311 17.54 -15.39 35.55
C ALA A 311 17.95 -14.81 36.92
N THR A 312 17.51 -15.43 38.01
CA THR A 312 17.87 -15.05 39.37
C THR A 312 19.30 -15.48 39.69
N LYS A 313 19.89 -14.92 40.75
CA LYS A 313 21.19 -15.39 41.26
C LYS A 313 21.12 -16.89 41.68
N ALA A 314 19.96 -17.37 42.07
CA ALA A 314 19.77 -18.76 42.47
C ALA A 314 19.96 -19.76 41.31
N ILE A 315 19.29 -19.52 40.15
CA ILE A 315 19.48 -20.39 38.99
C ILE A 315 20.88 -20.20 38.38
N LEU A 316 21.41 -18.97 38.33
CA LEU A 316 22.77 -18.71 37.81
C LEU A 316 23.87 -19.48 38.56
N LYS A 317 23.70 -19.71 39.85
CA LYS A 317 24.65 -20.52 40.67
C LYS A 317 24.55 -22.02 40.35
N LEU A 318 23.37 -22.51 39.95
CA LEU A 318 23.10 -23.90 39.60
C LEU A 318 23.47 -24.24 38.15
N LEU A 319 23.68 -23.24 37.29
CA LEU A 319 24.04 -23.45 35.88
C LEU A 319 25.50 -23.94 35.79
N PRO A 320 25.74 -25.17 35.28
CA PRO A 320 27.08 -25.75 35.23
C PRO A 320 27.96 -24.99 34.22
N ARG A 321 29.22 -24.78 34.62
CA ARG A 321 30.22 -24.16 33.74
C ARG A 321 30.73 -25.21 32.74
N GLY A 322 30.73 -24.89 31.46
CA GLY A 322 31.25 -25.76 30.39
C GLY A 322 30.21 -26.59 29.63
N THR A 323 29.01 -26.83 30.15
CA THR A 323 27.99 -27.72 29.56
C THR A 323 26.81 -26.98 28.91
N ARG A 324 27.01 -25.72 28.48
CA ARG A 324 25.93 -24.90 27.90
C ARG A 324 25.23 -25.58 26.73
N GLY A 325 25.98 -26.30 25.90
CA GLY A 325 25.43 -26.97 24.71
C GLY A 325 24.53 -28.14 25.08
N GLU A 326 24.87 -28.92 26.11
CA GLU A 326 24.08 -30.03 26.59
C GLU A 326 22.81 -29.55 27.27
N LEU A 327 22.92 -28.55 28.14
CA LEU A 327 21.76 -27.95 28.80
C LEU A 327 20.81 -27.27 27.81
N ALA A 328 21.36 -26.64 26.72
CA ALA A 328 20.54 -26.11 25.65
C ALA A 328 19.75 -27.19 24.90
N LYS A 329 20.37 -28.35 24.65
CA LYS A 329 19.71 -29.51 24.05
C LYS A 329 18.64 -30.08 24.99
N GLN A 330 18.96 -30.25 26.29
CA GLN A 330 18.04 -30.76 27.30
C GLN A 330 16.82 -29.82 27.47
N ALA A 331 17.04 -28.51 27.48
CA ALA A 331 15.96 -27.52 27.54
C ALA A 331 15.23 -27.32 26.19
N GLY A 332 15.69 -27.93 25.10
CA GLY A 332 15.12 -27.75 23.75
C GLY A 332 15.10 -26.29 23.29
N ILE A 333 16.23 -25.60 23.50
CA ILE A 333 16.45 -24.17 23.09
C ILE A 333 17.78 -24.00 22.36
N GLY A 334 17.92 -22.92 21.58
CA GLY A 334 19.16 -22.63 20.89
C GLY A 334 20.30 -22.23 21.83
N GLN A 335 21.55 -22.52 21.46
CA GLN A 335 22.74 -22.21 22.25
C GLN A 335 22.88 -20.70 22.56
N ASP A 336 22.54 -19.84 21.60
CA ASP A 336 22.57 -18.39 21.82
C ASP A 336 21.52 -17.93 22.83
N THR A 337 20.35 -18.57 22.83
CA THR A 337 19.31 -18.30 23.84
C THR A 337 19.78 -18.74 25.23
N MET A 338 20.45 -19.89 25.32
CA MET A 338 21.07 -20.33 26.58
C MET A 338 22.18 -19.39 27.04
N ARG A 339 23.00 -18.86 26.10
CA ARG A 339 24.00 -17.84 26.41
C ARG A 339 23.37 -16.58 27.03
N MET A 340 22.18 -16.17 26.55
CA MET A 340 21.45 -15.04 27.13
C MET A 340 21.03 -15.34 28.59
N VAL A 341 20.58 -16.56 28.90
CA VAL A 341 20.24 -16.97 30.25
C VAL A 341 21.46 -16.87 31.19
N TYR A 342 22.61 -17.44 30.78
CA TYR A 342 23.87 -17.37 31.56
C TYR A 342 24.38 -15.92 31.76
N ALA A 343 24.10 -15.04 30.80
CA ALA A 343 24.45 -13.62 30.88
C ALA A 343 23.42 -12.80 31.70
N GLY A 344 22.42 -13.42 32.31
CA GLY A 344 21.36 -12.73 33.04
C GLY A 344 20.52 -11.77 32.18
N LYS A 345 20.48 -12.00 30.86
CA LYS A 345 19.68 -11.19 29.93
C LYS A 345 18.23 -11.65 29.90
N ASN A 346 17.35 -10.76 29.43
CA ASN A 346 15.93 -11.04 29.33
C ASN A 346 15.62 -12.17 28.32
N VAL A 347 14.81 -13.14 28.75
CA VAL A 347 14.32 -14.24 27.90
C VAL A 347 12.79 -14.33 27.95
N SER A 348 12.19 -15.01 26.98
CA SER A 348 10.73 -15.22 26.97
C SER A 348 10.29 -16.16 28.11
N ARG A 349 9.01 -16.06 28.52
CA ARG A 349 8.42 -16.97 29.51
C ARG A 349 8.62 -18.45 29.12
N LYS A 350 8.33 -18.79 27.89
CA LYS A 350 8.51 -20.16 27.36
C LYS A 350 9.95 -20.66 27.47
N THR A 351 10.92 -19.79 27.23
CA THR A 351 12.35 -20.10 27.41
C THR A 351 12.69 -20.29 28.88
N ALA A 352 12.21 -19.38 29.73
CA ALA A 352 12.46 -19.43 31.16
C ALA A 352 11.85 -20.70 31.79
N GLU A 353 10.62 -21.08 31.41
CA GLU A 353 9.97 -22.35 31.84
C GLU A 353 10.77 -23.60 31.44
N LYS A 354 11.24 -23.65 30.18
CA LYS A 354 12.06 -24.77 29.69
C LYS A 354 13.38 -24.89 30.41
N VAL A 355 14.04 -23.75 30.68
CA VAL A 355 15.31 -23.77 31.43
C VAL A 355 15.10 -24.14 32.91
N SER A 356 14.02 -23.64 33.53
CA SER A 356 13.65 -24.01 34.89
C SER A 356 13.42 -25.51 35.03
N ALA A 357 12.68 -26.09 34.09
CA ALA A 357 12.41 -27.52 34.04
C ALA A 357 13.70 -28.35 33.84
N ALA A 358 14.58 -27.92 32.92
CA ALA A 358 15.86 -28.60 32.65
C ALA A 358 16.84 -28.56 33.85
N VAL A 359 16.77 -27.50 34.67
CA VAL A 359 17.62 -27.33 35.87
C VAL A 359 16.96 -27.91 37.13
N GLY A 360 15.67 -28.27 37.07
CA GLY A 360 14.92 -28.80 38.23
C GLY A 360 14.61 -27.73 39.30
N LEU A 361 14.62 -26.43 38.95
CA LEU A 361 14.32 -25.37 39.91
C LEU A 361 12.94 -24.79 39.63
N ALA A 362 12.13 -24.59 40.68
CA ALA A 362 10.80 -23.97 40.53
C ALA A 362 10.89 -22.62 39.81
N PHE A 363 10.01 -22.37 38.84
CA PHE A 363 10.03 -21.20 37.95
C PHE A 363 10.10 -19.88 38.74
N SER A 364 9.32 -19.71 39.80
CA SER A 364 9.30 -18.52 40.65
C SER A 364 10.63 -18.23 41.38
N LYS A 365 11.42 -19.29 41.65
CA LYS A 365 12.78 -19.16 42.24
C LYS A 365 13.86 -18.97 41.17
N ALA A 366 13.61 -19.48 39.97
CA ALA A 366 14.56 -19.47 38.86
C ALA A 366 14.59 -18.17 38.11
N PHE A 367 13.44 -17.54 37.89
CA PHE A 367 13.33 -16.34 37.07
C PHE A 367 12.44 -15.27 37.73
N VAL A 368 12.81 -14.01 37.51
CA VAL A 368 12.03 -12.83 37.91
C VAL A 368 11.43 -12.20 36.65
N GLU A 369 10.15 -11.89 36.71
CA GLU A 369 9.46 -11.19 35.64
C GLU A 369 9.92 -9.71 35.56
N ARG A 370 10.31 -9.28 34.37
CA ARG A 370 10.61 -7.88 34.03
C ARG A 370 9.50 -7.34 33.16
N THR A 371 8.49 -6.75 33.77
CA THR A 371 7.42 -6.05 33.06
C THR A 371 7.93 -4.77 32.45
N LYS A 372 7.71 -4.55 31.14
CA LYS A 372 7.83 -3.21 30.56
C LYS A 372 6.69 -2.32 31.07
N LYS A 373 6.99 -1.06 31.38
CA LYS A 373 6.09 -0.10 32.03
C LYS A 373 4.72 0.12 31.36
N ASP A 374 4.57 -0.21 30.06
CA ASP A 374 3.30 -0.04 29.32
C ASP A 374 2.95 -1.33 28.59
N GLY A 375 2.20 -2.20 29.24
CA GLY A 375 1.75 -3.49 28.68
C GLY A 375 0.65 -3.40 27.60
N LYS A 376 0.42 -2.25 26.97
CA LYS A 376 -0.52 -2.05 25.86
C LYS A 376 0.14 -2.21 24.49
N LEU A 377 -0.64 -2.57 23.47
CA LEU A 377 -0.17 -2.52 22.09
C LEU A 377 -0.19 -1.08 21.59
N ASN A 378 0.77 -0.75 20.71
CA ASN A 378 0.74 0.54 20.01
C ASN A 378 -0.32 0.53 18.90
N ASN A 379 -0.78 1.71 18.50
CA ASN A 379 -1.82 1.91 17.49
C ASN A 379 -1.50 1.18 16.17
N ASN A 380 -0.25 1.24 15.71
CA ASN A 380 0.18 0.56 14.48
C ASN A 380 0.04 -0.98 14.57
N SER A 381 0.15 -1.55 15.77
CA SER A 381 -0.11 -2.98 15.99
C SER A 381 -1.61 -3.29 15.95
N VAL A 382 -2.46 -2.45 16.53
CA VAL A 382 -3.93 -2.59 16.49
C VAL A 382 -4.43 -2.50 15.04
N ILE A 383 -3.91 -1.55 14.25
CA ILE A 383 -4.22 -1.43 12.81
C ILE A 383 -3.90 -2.71 12.03
N ARG A 384 -2.87 -3.47 12.42
CA ARG A 384 -2.59 -4.76 11.78
C ARG A 384 -3.65 -5.82 12.10
N TYR A 385 -4.20 -5.83 13.33
CA TYR A 385 -5.33 -6.69 13.67
C TYR A 385 -6.58 -6.31 12.88
N GLN A 386 -6.86 -5.00 12.75
CA GLN A 386 -7.94 -4.48 11.92
C GLN A 386 -7.79 -4.94 10.46
N ALA A 387 -6.60 -4.83 9.87
CA ALA A 387 -6.35 -5.25 8.50
C ALA A 387 -6.59 -6.76 8.30
N MET A 388 -6.18 -7.60 9.25
CA MET A 388 -6.45 -9.04 9.21
C MET A 388 -7.94 -9.35 9.32
N LEU A 389 -8.62 -8.80 10.34
CA LEU A 389 -10.06 -8.98 10.56
C LEU A 389 -10.87 -8.50 9.36
N SER A 390 -10.56 -7.31 8.84
CA SER A 390 -11.23 -6.76 7.66
C SER A 390 -11.05 -7.66 6.42
N SER A 391 -9.88 -8.26 6.25
CA SER A 391 -9.64 -9.24 5.17
C SER A 391 -10.48 -10.50 5.33
N ILE A 392 -10.60 -11.02 6.57
CA ILE A 392 -11.42 -12.20 6.88
C ILE A 392 -12.89 -11.91 6.60
N PHE A 393 -13.43 -10.82 7.15
CA PHE A 393 -14.83 -10.45 6.92
C PHE A 393 -15.13 -10.10 5.47
N LYS A 394 -14.18 -9.46 4.75
CA LYS A 394 -14.33 -9.21 3.32
C LYS A 394 -14.50 -10.53 2.54
N LYS A 395 -13.79 -11.57 2.93
CA LYS A 395 -13.99 -12.91 2.35
C LYS A 395 -15.31 -13.53 2.79
N GLY A 396 -15.72 -13.32 4.04
CA GLY A 396 -17.04 -13.72 4.52
C GLY A 396 -18.18 -13.14 3.69
N VAL A 397 -18.06 -11.84 3.32
CA VAL A 397 -19.01 -11.18 2.39
C VAL A 397 -18.94 -11.82 0.99
N GLN A 398 -17.73 -12.02 0.44
CA GLN A 398 -17.56 -12.63 -0.89
C GLN A 398 -18.06 -14.07 -0.98
N TRP A 399 -18.05 -14.80 0.13
CA TRP A 399 -18.55 -16.16 0.22
C TRP A 399 -20.05 -16.23 0.59
N GLY A 400 -20.71 -15.08 0.72
CA GLY A 400 -22.13 -14.97 1.06
C GLY A 400 -22.47 -15.38 2.50
N LEU A 401 -21.50 -15.39 3.41
CA LEU A 401 -21.71 -15.76 4.80
C LEU A 401 -22.20 -14.62 5.69
N ILE A 402 -21.95 -13.38 5.28
CA ILE A 402 -22.38 -12.12 5.91
C ILE A 402 -22.66 -11.07 4.86
N ASN A 403 -23.54 -10.13 5.17
CA ASN A 403 -23.96 -9.07 4.25
C ASN A 403 -22.96 -7.93 4.15
N GLU A 404 -22.32 -7.56 5.25
CA GLU A 404 -21.39 -6.46 5.31
C GLU A 404 -20.18 -6.79 6.19
N ASN A 405 -19.10 -6.10 5.94
CA ASN A 405 -17.89 -6.22 6.76
C ASN A 405 -18.03 -5.33 8.01
N PRO A 406 -18.12 -5.87 9.23
CA PRO A 406 -18.27 -5.07 10.44
C PRO A 406 -17.07 -4.14 10.74
N CYS A 407 -15.88 -4.46 10.19
CA CYS A 407 -14.70 -3.60 10.33
C CYS A 407 -14.80 -2.29 9.53
N SER A 408 -15.68 -2.20 8.52
CA SER A 408 -15.81 -0.99 7.69
C SER A 408 -16.43 0.19 8.44
N ARG A 409 -17.21 -0.10 9.49
CA ARG A 409 -17.84 0.91 10.34
C ARG A 409 -17.24 0.97 11.76
N ALA A 410 -16.28 0.10 12.07
CA ALA A 410 -15.57 0.12 13.33
C ALA A 410 -14.44 1.14 13.26
N GLU A 411 -14.47 2.12 14.15
CA GLU A 411 -13.36 3.05 14.30
C GLU A 411 -12.13 2.32 14.85
N HIS A 412 -10.98 2.62 14.30
CA HIS A 412 -9.70 2.12 14.78
C HIS A 412 -8.78 3.28 15.14
N PRO A 413 -7.76 3.06 15.99
CA PRO A 413 -6.81 4.09 16.34
C PRO A 413 -6.14 4.66 15.09
N LYS A 414 -5.88 5.97 15.11
CA LYS A 414 -5.07 6.62 14.08
C LYS A 414 -3.64 6.08 14.14
N ALA A 415 -3.02 5.92 12.99
CA ALA A 415 -1.61 5.56 12.94
C ALA A 415 -0.77 6.59 13.69
N GLU A 416 0.14 6.12 14.52
CA GLU A 416 1.15 6.99 15.12
C GLU A 416 2.12 7.41 14.03
N GLU A 417 2.27 8.71 13.85
CA GLU A 417 3.33 9.27 13.02
C GLU A 417 4.66 9.04 13.75
N ILE A 418 5.53 8.29 13.13
CA ILE A 418 6.87 8.06 13.64
C ILE A 418 7.76 9.10 12.98
N ASP A 419 8.21 10.06 13.75
CA ASP A 419 9.25 10.97 13.29
C ASP A 419 10.52 10.16 13.03
N VAL A 420 10.92 10.11 11.75
CA VAL A 420 12.08 9.33 11.34
C VAL A 420 13.29 10.25 11.34
N ARG A 421 14.14 10.12 12.36
CA ARG A 421 15.40 10.83 12.40
C ARG A 421 16.23 10.50 11.16
N VAL A 422 16.64 11.54 10.44
CA VAL A 422 17.63 11.52 9.38
C VAL A 422 18.97 11.99 9.92
N LEU A 423 20.08 11.51 9.34
CA LEU A 423 21.42 11.96 9.71
C LEU A 423 21.78 13.27 9.01
N THR A 424 22.47 14.15 9.71
CA THR A 424 23.11 15.33 9.12
C THR A 424 24.35 14.92 8.32
N GLU A 425 24.91 15.83 7.52
CA GLU A 425 26.13 15.57 6.75
C GLU A 425 27.32 15.24 7.65
N GLU A 426 27.46 15.94 8.78
CA GLU A 426 28.52 15.68 9.79
C GLU A 426 28.32 14.30 10.45
N GLU A 427 27.08 13.92 10.76
CA GLU A 427 26.78 12.61 11.33
C GLU A 427 27.05 11.48 10.32
N ILE A 428 26.81 11.73 9.02
CA ILE A 428 27.15 10.80 7.95
C ILE A 428 28.66 10.66 7.83
N SER A 429 29.42 11.75 7.85
CA SER A 429 30.89 11.70 7.83
C SER A 429 31.41 10.87 8.99
N LYS A 430 30.97 11.15 10.22
CA LYS A 430 31.37 10.38 11.43
C LYS A 430 31.01 8.90 11.32
N LEU A 431 29.82 8.59 10.72
CA LEU A 431 29.42 7.20 10.49
C LEU A 431 30.37 6.52 9.50
N LEU A 432 30.72 7.18 8.39
CA LEU A 432 31.62 6.64 7.37
C LEU A 432 33.02 6.40 7.93
N ASP A 433 33.55 7.32 8.76
CA ASP A 433 34.84 7.18 9.43
C ASP A 433 34.81 5.98 10.40
N ALA A 434 33.77 5.86 11.22
CA ALA A 434 33.60 4.74 12.14
C ALA A 434 33.50 3.38 11.43
N LEU A 435 32.97 3.34 10.20
CA LEU A 435 32.87 2.10 9.45
C LEU A 435 34.19 1.49 9.02
N SER A 436 35.32 2.18 9.20
CA SER A 436 36.68 1.62 9.05
C SER A 436 36.94 0.50 10.07
N ASP A 437 36.36 0.60 11.26
CA ASP A 437 36.50 -0.38 12.34
C ASP A 437 35.47 -1.53 12.22
N ALA A 438 34.52 -1.42 11.30
CA ALA A 438 33.48 -2.42 11.11
C ALA A 438 33.99 -3.63 10.32
N PRO A 439 33.43 -4.83 10.56
CA PRO A 439 33.67 -5.96 9.66
C PRO A 439 33.34 -5.58 8.22
N PRO A 440 34.21 -5.88 7.23
CA PRO A 440 34.06 -5.39 5.85
C PRO A 440 32.67 -5.60 5.24
N GLN A 441 32.04 -6.74 5.51
CA GLN A 441 30.69 -7.05 5.04
C GLN A 441 29.64 -6.07 5.59
N TYR A 442 29.72 -5.69 6.86
CA TYR A 442 28.75 -4.80 7.49
C TYR A 442 29.00 -3.33 7.12
N SER A 443 30.27 -2.96 6.94
CA SER A 443 30.66 -1.67 6.38
C SER A 443 30.03 -1.46 5.00
N VAL A 444 30.24 -2.41 4.08
CA VAL A 444 29.67 -2.33 2.70
C VAL A 444 28.13 -2.33 2.71
N ILE A 445 27.47 -3.15 3.54
CA ILE A 445 26.00 -3.14 3.65
C ILE A 445 25.50 -1.77 4.09
N THR A 446 26.16 -1.15 5.09
CA THR A 446 25.76 0.15 5.64
C THR A 446 25.96 1.27 4.61
N GLN A 447 27.11 1.27 3.93
CA GLN A 447 27.39 2.24 2.86
C GLN A 447 26.41 2.09 1.69
N LEU A 448 26.10 0.86 1.24
CA LEU A 448 25.10 0.63 0.21
C LEU A 448 23.70 1.04 0.65
N ALA A 449 23.34 0.88 1.93
CA ALA A 449 22.06 1.35 2.44
C ALA A 449 21.93 2.88 2.30
N LEU A 450 23.01 3.60 2.56
CA LEU A 450 23.07 5.06 2.41
C LEU A 450 23.13 5.48 0.93
N LEU A 451 23.99 4.89 0.12
CA LEU A 451 24.21 5.29 -1.28
C LEU A 451 23.07 4.95 -2.21
N LEU A 452 22.43 3.79 -2.02
CA LEU A 452 21.37 3.30 -2.90
C LEU A 452 19.97 3.61 -2.36
N GLY A 453 19.82 3.95 -1.09
CA GLY A 453 18.52 4.04 -0.45
C GLY A 453 17.72 2.74 -0.53
N ALA A 454 18.37 1.59 -0.71
CA ALA A 454 17.72 0.30 -0.87
C ALA A 454 17.22 -0.26 0.47
N ARG A 455 16.19 -1.11 0.42
CA ARG A 455 15.71 -1.77 1.63
C ARG A 455 16.70 -2.83 2.09
N ARG A 456 16.81 -3.06 3.40
CA ARG A 456 17.66 -4.07 4.00
C ARG A 456 17.60 -5.43 3.28
N GLY A 457 16.37 -5.95 3.08
CA GLY A 457 16.20 -7.23 2.39
C GLY A 457 16.55 -7.20 0.90
N GLU A 458 16.54 -6.04 0.25
CA GLU A 458 17.00 -5.86 -1.12
C GLU A 458 18.53 -5.93 -1.16
N ILE A 459 19.21 -5.25 -0.25
CA ILE A 459 20.69 -5.25 -0.13
C ILE A 459 21.19 -6.66 0.16
N CYS A 460 20.64 -7.33 1.19
CA CYS A 460 21.07 -8.68 1.55
C CYS A 460 20.77 -9.75 0.48
N ALA A 461 19.91 -9.44 -0.50
CA ALA A 461 19.58 -10.33 -1.61
C ALA A 461 20.40 -10.06 -2.88
N LEU A 462 21.33 -9.10 -2.86
CA LEU A 462 22.16 -8.76 -4.01
C LEU A 462 23.09 -9.92 -4.41
N ARG A 463 23.35 -10.01 -5.69
CA ARG A 463 24.30 -10.95 -6.31
C ARG A 463 25.32 -10.19 -7.11
N TRP A 464 26.48 -10.80 -7.31
CA TRP A 464 27.50 -10.22 -8.18
C TRP A 464 27.00 -10.04 -9.61
N SER A 465 26.15 -10.93 -10.10
CA SER A 465 25.49 -10.85 -11.41
C SER A 465 24.43 -9.71 -11.51
N ASP A 466 24.13 -9.02 -10.43
CA ASP A 466 23.25 -7.84 -10.46
C ASP A 466 24.03 -6.54 -10.71
N ILE A 467 25.37 -6.58 -10.70
CA ILE A 467 26.26 -5.43 -10.86
C ILE A 467 26.96 -5.51 -12.21
N ASP A 468 26.79 -4.46 -12.99
CA ASP A 468 27.57 -4.21 -14.20
C ASP A 468 28.62 -3.14 -13.88
N PHE A 469 29.86 -3.60 -13.70
CA PHE A 469 30.98 -2.75 -13.34
C PHE A 469 31.43 -1.81 -14.46
N GLU A 470 31.21 -2.20 -15.73
CA GLU A 470 31.60 -1.40 -16.89
C GLU A 470 30.63 -0.23 -17.07
N LYS A 471 29.32 -0.51 -16.95
CA LYS A 471 28.28 0.53 -17.05
C LYS A 471 28.05 1.30 -15.75
N GLY A 472 28.66 0.90 -14.64
CA GLY A 472 28.40 1.47 -13.33
C GLY A 472 26.93 1.36 -12.92
N THR A 473 26.33 0.18 -13.07
CA THR A 473 24.92 -0.02 -12.72
C THR A 473 24.70 -1.22 -11.80
N LEU A 474 23.68 -1.10 -10.93
CA LEU A 474 23.27 -2.12 -9.99
C LEU A 474 21.76 -2.37 -10.11
N SER A 475 21.37 -3.62 -10.31
CA SER A 475 19.98 -4.03 -10.50
C SER A 475 19.39 -4.65 -9.22
N ILE A 476 18.31 -4.07 -8.69
CA ILE A 476 17.54 -4.64 -7.59
C ILE A 476 16.44 -5.52 -8.18
N LYS A 477 16.59 -6.84 -8.09
CA LYS A 477 15.68 -7.82 -8.70
C LYS A 477 14.91 -8.65 -7.68
N ARG A 478 15.40 -8.72 -6.42
CA ARG A 478 14.85 -9.58 -5.37
C ARG A 478 14.99 -8.98 -3.97
N THR A 479 14.34 -9.59 -3.01
CA THR A 479 14.47 -9.28 -1.58
C THR A 479 14.52 -10.59 -0.78
N VAL A 480 15.22 -10.60 0.34
CA VAL A 480 15.29 -11.73 1.26
C VAL A 480 14.68 -11.35 2.60
N GLN A 481 14.00 -12.29 3.23
CA GLN A 481 13.41 -12.17 4.55
C GLN A 481 13.71 -13.43 5.36
N SER A 482 13.96 -13.28 6.65
CA SER A 482 14.04 -14.39 7.59
C SER A 482 12.67 -14.63 8.21
N ILE A 483 12.19 -15.87 8.14
CA ILE A 483 10.90 -16.26 8.72
C ILE A 483 11.17 -17.39 9.70
N PRO A 484 10.86 -17.20 11.00
CA PRO A 484 11.07 -18.24 12.02
C PRO A 484 10.37 -19.54 11.65
N GLY A 485 11.09 -20.65 11.73
CA GLY A 485 10.61 -21.99 11.37
C GLY A 485 10.62 -22.33 9.88
N ILE A 486 10.85 -21.34 9.00
CA ILE A 486 10.94 -21.55 7.54
C ILE A 486 12.37 -21.27 7.05
N GLY A 487 13.06 -20.28 7.64
CA GLY A 487 14.38 -19.86 7.23
C GLY A 487 14.36 -18.64 6.32
N LEU A 488 15.35 -18.55 5.41
CA LEU A 488 15.48 -17.45 4.47
C LEU A 488 14.58 -17.67 3.25
N VAL A 489 13.73 -16.70 2.99
CA VAL A 489 12.81 -16.71 1.84
C VAL A 489 13.16 -15.56 0.91
N PHE A 490 13.53 -15.90 -0.32
CA PHE A 490 13.77 -14.94 -1.39
C PHE A 490 12.46 -14.69 -2.13
N ASN A 491 12.17 -13.43 -2.40
CA ASN A 491 10.97 -13.02 -3.12
C ASN A 491 11.31 -11.97 -4.17
N ALA A 492 10.50 -11.88 -5.23
CA ALA A 492 10.48 -10.70 -6.07
C ALA A 492 10.04 -9.47 -5.25
N PRO A 493 10.49 -8.25 -5.58
CA PRO A 493 10.00 -7.04 -4.95
C PRO A 493 8.47 -6.96 -4.99
N LYS A 494 7.87 -6.31 -3.98
CA LYS A 494 6.42 -6.27 -3.80
C LYS A 494 5.67 -5.61 -4.97
N THR A 495 6.32 -4.68 -5.67
CA THR A 495 5.74 -3.91 -6.77
C THR A 495 6.62 -3.98 -8.01
N ARG A 496 6.04 -3.73 -9.20
CA ARG A 496 6.79 -3.66 -10.46
C ARG A 496 7.92 -2.61 -10.39
N ARG A 497 7.67 -1.45 -9.77
CA ARG A 497 8.66 -0.38 -9.54
C ARG A 497 9.75 -0.77 -8.52
N GLY A 498 9.52 -1.81 -7.73
CA GLY A 498 10.55 -2.37 -6.85
C GLY A 498 11.71 -3.03 -7.60
N LYS A 499 11.47 -3.56 -8.81
CA LYS A 499 12.53 -3.99 -9.73
C LYS A 499 13.05 -2.75 -10.44
N ARG A 500 14.31 -2.41 -10.20
CA ARG A 500 14.92 -1.19 -10.73
C ARG A 500 16.41 -1.36 -10.96
N CYS A 501 16.96 -0.65 -11.93
CA CYS A 501 18.38 -0.52 -12.18
C CYS A 501 18.81 0.86 -11.70
N LEU A 502 19.85 0.92 -10.88
CA LEU A 502 20.39 2.15 -10.30
C LEU A 502 21.77 2.39 -10.89
N ARG A 503 22.03 3.62 -11.32
CA ARG A 503 23.41 4.05 -11.60
C ARG A 503 24.15 4.26 -10.28
N ILE A 504 25.37 3.74 -10.19
CA ILE A 504 26.27 3.86 -9.04
C ILE A 504 27.50 4.68 -9.45
N GLY A 505 27.99 5.51 -8.51
CA GLY A 505 29.20 6.33 -8.70
C GLY A 505 30.48 5.50 -8.69
N ALA A 506 31.59 6.12 -9.10
CA ALA A 506 32.91 5.48 -9.16
C ALA A 506 33.33 4.90 -7.80
N ASP A 507 33.16 5.66 -6.71
CA ASP A 507 33.52 5.24 -5.36
C ASP A 507 32.75 3.99 -4.92
N CYS A 508 31.47 3.90 -5.29
CA CYS A 508 30.65 2.71 -5.02
C CYS A 508 31.11 1.49 -5.83
N VAL A 509 31.56 1.72 -7.06
CA VAL A 509 32.16 0.67 -7.91
C VAL A 509 33.46 0.16 -7.27
N GLU A 510 34.33 1.06 -6.83
CA GLU A 510 35.58 0.74 -6.17
C GLU A 510 35.36 -0.04 -4.87
N LEU A 511 34.48 0.44 -4.01
CA LEU A 511 34.06 -0.23 -2.78
C LEU A 511 33.60 -1.67 -3.04
N LEU A 512 32.80 -1.87 -4.08
CA LEU A 512 32.30 -3.20 -4.46
C LEU A 512 33.39 -4.08 -5.04
N GLN A 513 34.34 -3.52 -5.79
CA GLN A 513 35.48 -4.26 -6.32
C GLN A 513 36.42 -4.72 -5.20
N GLU A 514 36.69 -3.87 -4.22
CA GLU A 514 37.48 -4.21 -3.03
C GLU A 514 36.80 -5.31 -2.21
N TYR A 515 35.50 -5.15 -1.97
CA TYR A 515 34.74 -6.17 -1.27
C TYR A 515 34.70 -7.50 -2.02
N ARG A 516 34.67 -7.49 -3.37
CA ARG A 516 34.76 -8.69 -4.20
C ARG A 516 36.11 -9.37 -4.03
N ARG A 517 37.20 -8.61 -3.97
CA ARG A 517 38.55 -9.14 -3.69
C ARG A 517 38.60 -9.79 -2.30
N TYR A 518 38.11 -9.10 -1.29
CA TYR A 518 38.01 -9.62 0.08
C TYR A 518 37.21 -10.95 0.12
N GLN A 519 36.05 -11.00 -0.51
CA GLN A 519 35.21 -12.20 -0.50
C GLN A 519 35.88 -13.38 -1.27
N LYS A 520 36.61 -13.12 -2.34
CA LYS A 520 37.40 -14.15 -3.05
C LYS A 520 38.46 -14.77 -2.13
N VAL A 521 39.21 -13.95 -1.40
CA VAL A 521 40.20 -14.43 -0.42
C VAL A 521 39.54 -15.24 0.69
N LYS A 522 38.43 -14.76 1.24
CA LYS A 522 37.64 -15.50 2.24
C LYS A 522 37.18 -16.86 1.71
N ARG A 523 36.63 -16.89 0.50
CA ARG A 523 36.18 -18.13 -0.15
C ARG A 523 37.34 -19.12 -0.34
N PHE A 524 38.49 -18.63 -0.75
CA PHE A 524 39.69 -19.45 -0.91
C PHE A 524 40.14 -20.07 0.43
N ARG A 525 40.19 -19.29 1.50
CA ARG A 525 40.57 -19.76 2.85
C ARG A 525 39.61 -20.81 3.40
N ILE A 526 38.32 -20.72 3.12
CA ILE A 526 37.30 -21.66 3.61
C ILE A 526 37.28 -22.96 2.78
N GLY A 527 37.69 -22.90 1.51
CA GLY A 527 37.88 -24.05 0.66
C GLY A 527 36.60 -24.86 0.42
N SER A 528 36.65 -26.17 0.74
CA SER A 528 35.54 -27.11 0.47
C SER A 528 34.29 -26.87 1.35
N ALA A 529 34.44 -26.19 2.50
CA ALA A 529 33.30 -25.84 3.35
C ALA A 529 32.46 -24.66 2.80
N TRP A 530 32.92 -24.00 1.73
CA TRP A 530 32.14 -22.96 1.08
C TRP A 530 30.98 -23.54 0.29
N VAL A 531 29.76 -23.06 0.58
CA VAL A 531 28.53 -23.46 -0.13
C VAL A 531 28.58 -22.92 -1.57
N ARG A 532 28.75 -23.81 -2.54
CA ARG A 532 28.92 -23.47 -3.96
C ARG A 532 27.62 -23.23 -4.70
N LYS A 533 26.50 -23.79 -4.20
CA LYS A 533 25.17 -23.71 -4.83
C LYS A 533 24.14 -23.22 -3.85
N VAL A 534 23.21 -22.40 -4.32
CA VAL A 534 22.07 -21.89 -3.56
C VAL A 534 20.78 -22.16 -4.31
N THR A 535 19.71 -22.45 -3.58
CA THR A 535 18.38 -22.66 -4.15
C THR A 535 17.65 -21.31 -4.24
N LEU A 536 17.12 -21.01 -5.42
CA LEU A 536 16.31 -19.82 -5.69
C LEU A 536 14.87 -20.00 -5.23
N GLU A 537 14.11 -18.88 -5.22
CA GLU A 537 12.69 -18.83 -4.92
C GLU A 537 11.79 -19.74 -5.79
N ASN A 538 12.25 -20.07 -7.00
CA ASN A 538 11.56 -20.97 -7.95
C ASN A 538 12.02 -22.44 -7.83
N GLY A 539 12.78 -22.78 -6.79
CA GLY A 539 13.35 -24.10 -6.59
C GLY A 539 14.59 -24.43 -7.46
N LYS A 540 14.98 -23.54 -8.36
CA LYS A 540 16.16 -23.74 -9.21
C LYS A 540 17.44 -23.59 -8.40
N VAL A 541 18.33 -24.58 -8.50
CA VAL A 541 19.66 -24.54 -7.90
C VAL A 541 20.62 -23.84 -8.86
N VAL A 542 21.31 -22.82 -8.36
CA VAL A 542 22.29 -22.02 -9.15
C VAL A 542 23.60 -21.89 -8.40
N ASP A 543 24.64 -21.51 -9.10
CA ASP A 543 25.92 -21.18 -8.46
C ASP A 543 25.77 -20.01 -7.49
N ASN A 544 26.46 -20.13 -6.38
CA ASN A 544 26.42 -19.13 -5.32
C ASN A 544 27.24 -17.90 -5.73
N ASP A 545 26.55 -16.88 -6.17
CA ASP A 545 27.09 -15.55 -6.50
C ASP A 545 26.59 -14.45 -5.54
N MET A 546 26.17 -14.84 -4.34
CA MET A 546 25.66 -13.90 -3.32
C MET A 546 26.73 -12.91 -2.90
N LEU A 547 26.33 -11.64 -2.81
CA LEU A 547 27.19 -10.57 -2.33
C LEU A 547 27.48 -10.74 -0.84
N PHE A 548 26.45 -10.95 -0.03
CA PHE A 548 26.51 -11.03 1.41
C PHE A 548 26.21 -12.44 1.91
N THR A 549 27.17 -13.00 2.63
CA THR A 549 27.12 -14.41 3.02
C THR A 549 27.47 -14.59 4.50
N LYS A 550 27.06 -15.72 5.06
CA LYS A 550 27.61 -16.23 6.32
C LYS A 550 29.07 -16.61 6.12
N TRP A 551 29.71 -17.09 7.20
CA TRP A 551 31.10 -17.51 7.17
C TRP A 551 31.40 -18.59 6.12
N ASN A 552 30.44 -19.52 5.93
CA ASN A 552 30.53 -20.67 5.03
C ASN A 552 29.97 -20.43 3.61
N GLY A 553 29.65 -19.19 3.26
CA GLY A 553 29.08 -18.86 1.95
C GLY A 553 27.58 -18.95 1.83
N GLU A 554 26.84 -19.52 2.80
CA GLU A 554 25.38 -19.45 2.79
C GLU A 554 24.89 -18.00 2.77
N PRO A 555 23.68 -17.73 2.20
CA PRO A 555 23.11 -16.39 2.23
C PRO A 555 23.01 -15.83 3.65
N MET A 556 23.33 -14.56 3.80
CA MET A 556 23.27 -13.87 5.09
C MET A 556 21.83 -13.66 5.53
N ASP A 557 21.56 -13.91 6.82
CA ASP A 557 20.27 -13.52 7.42
C ASP A 557 20.22 -11.99 7.60
N PRO A 558 19.22 -11.31 6.99
CA PRO A 558 19.12 -9.86 7.08
C PRO A 558 18.88 -9.34 8.51
N ASP A 559 18.43 -10.18 9.45
CA ASP A 559 18.23 -9.76 10.84
C ASP A 559 19.54 -9.57 11.59
N ILE A 560 20.65 -10.17 11.13
CA ILE A 560 21.98 -10.01 11.72
C ILE A 560 22.42 -8.54 11.66
N ILE A 561 22.34 -7.92 10.49
CA ILE A 561 22.75 -6.50 10.37
C ILE A 561 21.85 -5.56 11.19
N SER A 562 20.55 -5.86 11.32
CA SER A 562 19.64 -5.07 12.16
C SER A 562 19.93 -5.21 13.65
N THR A 563 20.55 -6.29 14.06
CA THR A 563 20.98 -6.49 15.44
C THR A 563 22.36 -5.90 15.72
N TRP A 564 23.24 -5.92 14.72
CA TRP A 564 24.59 -5.38 14.81
C TRP A 564 24.59 -3.85 14.74
N PHE A 565 23.88 -3.25 13.81
CA PHE A 565 23.96 -1.82 13.52
C PHE A 565 23.66 -0.90 14.72
N PRO A 566 22.60 -1.11 15.53
CA PRO A 566 22.37 -0.29 16.72
C PRO A 566 23.49 -0.38 17.76
N LYS A 567 24.11 -1.56 17.93
CA LYS A 567 25.22 -1.75 18.85
C LYS A 567 26.50 -1.09 18.36
N PHE A 568 26.70 -1.09 17.05
CA PHE A 568 27.80 -0.40 16.41
C PHE A 568 27.66 1.12 16.60
N LEU A 569 26.49 1.67 16.41
CA LEU A 569 26.22 3.10 16.63
C LEU A 569 26.46 3.48 18.11
N GLU A 570 25.98 2.68 19.05
CA GLU A 570 26.20 2.88 20.50
C GLU A 570 27.68 2.84 20.86
N ALA A 571 28.46 1.93 20.29
CA ALA A 571 29.88 1.77 20.55
C ALA A 571 30.74 2.95 20.02
N HIS A 572 30.24 3.69 19.04
CA HIS A 572 30.93 4.84 18.43
C HIS A 572 30.26 6.19 18.75
N ASP A 573 29.42 6.25 19.79
CA ASP A 573 28.68 7.45 20.21
C ASP A 573 27.91 8.14 19.08
N LEU A 574 27.39 7.34 18.12
CA LEU A 574 26.63 7.80 17.00
C LEU A 574 25.12 7.82 17.33
N PRO A 575 24.33 8.65 16.65
CA PRO A 575 22.90 8.73 16.87
C PRO A 575 22.19 7.38 16.75
N SER A 576 21.30 7.08 17.72
CA SER A 576 20.52 5.85 17.70
C SER A 576 19.46 5.89 16.60
N ILE A 577 19.77 5.26 15.48
CA ILE A 577 18.88 5.12 14.31
C ILE A 577 18.77 3.66 13.88
N HIS A 578 17.78 3.37 13.06
CA HIS A 578 17.65 2.08 12.41
C HIS A 578 18.33 2.09 11.04
N LEU A 579 18.75 0.92 10.54
CA LEU A 579 19.31 0.80 9.18
C LEU A 579 18.37 1.38 8.09
N ARG A 580 17.06 1.36 8.33
CA ARG A 580 16.06 1.98 7.43
C ARG A 580 16.19 3.50 7.39
N SER A 581 16.63 4.14 8.46
CA SER A 581 16.83 5.60 8.51
C SER A 581 17.89 6.06 7.50
N LEU A 582 18.90 5.23 7.17
CA LEU A 582 19.87 5.54 6.12
C LEU A 582 19.21 5.74 4.74
N ARG A 583 18.15 4.99 4.47
CA ARG A 583 17.34 5.20 3.27
C ARG A 583 16.58 6.53 3.31
N HIS A 584 16.14 6.96 4.50
CA HIS A 584 15.50 8.26 4.67
C HIS A 584 16.54 9.38 4.51
N SER A 585 17.75 9.21 5.09
CA SER A 585 18.87 10.15 4.88
C SER A 585 19.24 10.27 3.40
N ASN A 586 19.35 9.16 2.66
CA ASN A 586 19.58 9.17 1.21
C ASN A 586 18.53 10.01 0.46
N ALA A 587 17.26 9.82 0.80
CA ALA A 587 16.19 10.56 0.14
C ALA A 587 16.23 12.06 0.49
N SER A 588 16.48 12.41 1.76
CA SER A 588 16.61 13.80 2.21
C SER A 588 17.79 14.51 1.54
N ILE A 589 18.94 13.85 1.41
CA ILE A 589 20.11 14.38 0.69
C ILE A 589 19.77 14.66 -0.77
N LEU A 590 19.12 13.72 -1.45
CA LEU A 590 18.77 13.89 -2.86
C LEU A 590 17.74 15.02 -3.06
N ILE A 591 16.80 15.20 -2.14
CA ILE A 591 15.83 16.28 -2.18
C ILE A 591 16.50 17.63 -1.90
N ALA A 592 17.40 17.69 -0.89
CA ALA A 592 18.20 18.87 -0.60
C ALA A 592 19.12 19.27 -1.76
N ALA A 593 19.60 18.29 -2.53
CA ALA A 593 20.34 18.50 -3.78
C ALA A 593 19.44 18.79 -4.98
N HIS A 594 18.17 19.18 -4.76
CA HIS A 594 17.18 19.54 -5.79
C HIS A 594 16.91 18.47 -6.85
N VAL A 595 17.17 17.18 -6.55
CA VAL A 595 16.82 16.09 -7.44
C VAL A 595 15.29 15.95 -7.51
N PRO A 596 14.69 15.91 -8.71
CA PRO A 596 13.25 15.80 -8.86
C PRO A 596 12.66 14.64 -8.05
N ILE A 597 11.58 14.88 -7.32
CA ILE A 597 10.98 13.92 -6.38
C ILE A 597 10.53 12.61 -7.05
N THR A 598 10.17 12.69 -8.35
CA THR A 598 9.86 11.53 -9.19
C THR A 598 11.08 10.64 -9.39
N THR A 599 12.26 11.25 -9.59
CA THR A 599 13.55 10.55 -9.72
C THR A 599 13.93 9.91 -8.39
N VAL A 600 13.83 10.64 -7.27
CA VAL A 600 14.05 10.10 -5.92
C VAL A 600 13.11 8.92 -5.65
N SER A 601 11.81 9.07 -5.91
CA SER A 601 10.81 8.02 -5.76
C SER A 601 11.14 6.78 -6.61
N GLY A 602 11.59 6.99 -7.85
CA GLY A 602 12.04 5.93 -8.75
C GLY A 602 13.27 5.19 -8.23
N ARG A 603 14.31 5.91 -7.77
CA ARG A 603 15.50 5.32 -7.14
C ARG A 603 15.15 4.49 -5.91
N LEU A 604 14.27 5.00 -5.06
CA LEU A 604 13.80 4.30 -3.87
C LEU A 604 12.89 3.10 -4.21
N GLY A 605 12.26 3.08 -5.38
CA GLY A 605 11.31 2.03 -5.78
C GLY A 605 10.00 2.11 -4.98
N HIS A 606 9.46 3.32 -4.79
CA HIS A 606 8.13 3.51 -4.24
C HIS A 606 7.08 3.24 -5.32
N ALA A 607 5.99 2.59 -4.94
CA ALA A 607 4.89 2.30 -5.87
C ALA A 607 4.16 3.58 -6.29
N GLN A 608 4.05 4.52 -5.34
CA GLN A 608 3.41 5.82 -5.51
C GLN A 608 4.35 6.93 -5.05
N THR A 609 4.42 8.01 -5.80
CA THR A 609 5.26 9.18 -5.48
C THR A 609 4.77 9.89 -4.20
N SER A 610 3.46 9.81 -3.91
CA SER A 610 2.86 10.28 -2.66
C SER A 610 3.52 9.70 -1.40
N THR A 611 4.04 8.47 -1.47
CA THR A 611 4.80 7.89 -0.36
C THR A 611 6.08 8.69 -0.07
N THR A 612 6.77 9.17 -1.12
CA THR A 612 7.96 10.02 -0.94
C THR A 612 7.54 11.39 -0.43
N LEU A 613 6.50 11.99 -1.01
CA LEU A 613 5.96 13.28 -0.58
C LEU A 613 5.57 13.30 0.90
N ASN A 614 4.81 12.32 1.36
CA ASN A 614 4.33 12.26 2.74
C ASN A 614 5.45 12.11 3.78
N TYR A 615 6.54 11.39 3.43
CA TYR A 615 7.68 11.23 4.34
C TYR A 615 8.63 12.44 4.36
N TYR A 616 8.66 13.26 3.31
CA TYR A 616 9.64 14.34 3.14
C TYR A 616 8.98 15.71 2.94
N ALA A 617 7.72 15.86 3.34
CA ALA A 617 6.98 17.11 3.22
C ALA A 617 7.70 18.30 3.90
N SER A 618 8.35 18.08 5.05
CA SER A 618 9.14 19.10 5.75
C SER A 618 10.40 19.52 4.99
N ALA A 619 11.08 18.57 4.33
CA ALA A 619 12.24 18.88 3.48
C ALA A 619 11.83 19.60 2.18
N ILE A 620 10.59 19.38 1.73
CA ILE A 620 10.02 20.06 0.57
C ILE A 620 9.62 21.50 0.91
N GLN A 621 9.15 21.76 2.13
CA GLN A 621 8.85 23.13 2.58
C GLN A 621 10.08 24.03 2.59
N SER A 622 11.27 23.50 2.91
CA SER A 622 12.52 24.27 2.79
C SER A 622 12.91 24.55 1.32
N ALA A 623 12.44 23.73 0.38
CA ALA A 623 12.63 23.94 -1.06
C ALA A 623 11.64 24.93 -1.66
N ASP A 624 10.57 25.29 -0.95
CA ASP A 624 9.60 26.29 -1.41
C ASP A 624 10.21 27.70 -1.48
N ALA A 625 11.06 28.04 -0.52
CA ALA A 625 11.84 29.29 -0.57
C ALA A 625 12.77 29.33 -1.80
N ALA A 626 13.48 28.22 -2.07
CA ALA A 626 14.34 28.12 -3.26
C ALA A 626 13.55 28.12 -4.57
N ALA A 627 12.32 27.59 -4.56
CA ALA A 627 11.42 27.67 -5.72
C ALA A 627 10.92 29.11 -5.95
N ALA A 628 10.63 29.86 -4.89
CA ALA A 628 10.30 31.28 -4.98
C ALA A 628 11.47 32.09 -5.54
N ASP A 629 12.69 31.87 -5.03
CA ASP A 629 13.92 32.52 -5.50
C ASP A 629 14.22 32.16 -6.98
N ALA A 630 14.00 30.90 -7.38
CA ALA A 630 14.15 30.46 -8.76
C ALA A 630 13.13 31.12 -9.70
N LEU A 631 11.88 31.32 -9.24
CA LEU A 631 10.86 32.05 -9.98
C LEU A 631 11.18 33.54 -10.06
N GLU A 632 11.66 34.19 -9.00
CA GLU A 632 12.11 35.56 -9.00
C GLU A 632 13.33 35.78 -9.93
N GLY A 633 14.21 34.78 -10.02
CA GLY A 633 15.35 34.79 -10.97
C GLY A 633 14.94 34.72 -12.44
N VAL A 634 13.81 34.07 -12.74
CA VAL A 634 13.29 33.90 -14.12
C VAL A 634 12.21 34.92 -14.45
N ILE A 635 11.35 35.25 -13.50
CA ILE A 635 10.23 36.20 -13.66
C ILE A 635 10.62 37.50 -12.95
N ARG A 636 11.41 38.36 -13.60
CA ARG A 636 11.63 39.71 -13.13
C ARG A 636 10.34 40.52 -13.32
N ILE A 637 9.57 40.67 -12.23
CA ILE A 637 8.47 41.62 -12.18
C ILE A 637 9.08 43.01 -12.31
N ARG A 638 8.88 43.66 -13.46
CA ARG A 638 9.32 45.05 -13.62
C ARG A 638 8.57 45.91 -12.62
N GLU A 639 9.31 46.67 -11.81
CA GLU A 639 8.76 47.73 -10.98
C GLU A 639 7.87 48.61 -11.87
N ARG A 640 6.61 48.79 -11.49
CA ARG A 640 5.75 49.81 -12.08
C ARG A 640 6.40 51.16 -11.78
N ALA A 641 6.88 51.82 -12.80
CA ALA A 641 7.18 53.24 -12.71
C ALA A 641 5.87 53.95 -12.27
N HIS A 642 5.85 54.41 -11.03
CA HIS A 642 4.82 55.35 -10.58
C HIS A 642 4.96 56.63 -11.42
N ALA A 643 4.01 56.87 -12.33
CA ALA A 643 3.77 58.14 -12.97
C ALA A 643 2.68 58.90 -12.21
#